data_7d6967659abea7bed356faa6f9405421
#
_entry.id   7d6967659abea7bed356faa6f9405421
#
_cell.length_a   1.000
_cell.length_b   1.000
_cell.length_c   1.000
_cell.angle_alpha   90.00
_cell.angle_beta   90.00
_cell.angle_gamma   90.00
#
_symmetry.space_group_name_H-M   'P 1'
#
loop_
_entity.id
_entity.type
_entity.pdbx_description
1 polymer ?
#
loop_
_entity_poly.entity_id
_entity_poly.type
_entity_poly.pdbx_seq_one_letter_code
_entity_poly.pdbx_strand_id
1 'polypeptide(L)'
;MKTPYAAMNNLLNKDHITTKNKAKTTLAVFVGMVLLSCLATYPLVTNIHNTLIGYPEGDSYEMMWLIWWLKKTVFNPSLTISTIPLLFHPHGLTLSLLHTQIGAHLLALPFAASYGAITAYNITMLMSLAFSGVTAYLLGLNLTGSRLASVVCGVVWAFFPNKMGHALSGHLYQVAVFWLPLYVLYLLRALDKPTLRSGVMVGVFAVLVASVHMVHVAYFLLPVTILMVAVDWKNKAPKYWSRNRVVAFGSSIAVFSVFLYVAYFAVLKQAARGEIDYMPVTGLVGFSVDLLSFFLPAPSNPIAMAFPSIRDLSGAVNITFSESIAYLGVFPIMLAFLAIYKGYGSLVRWLVLGVTTMVLSLGPLLKIGGRVVETQIDNISSPIVLPYALLANLPFFEWSRTPARLHATTHLVLAILVAYGAAILIDRFKAKWHRLIITFVLTTIIFLEYLVVFPFPVTGTESRKVHTVAKTETGAVLPLPVTNSSATEALFGQTINEQPIIGGRLFRDMPKRNTIQRFLQEIVVETGVTQLDIVRLPKNHERRAVLRRYDTKWVTYQNLDSNIGLQWPENLEMLLGPPVSVDEKIALFALSDTFDTTFDTTSRLDMVYTLGSNWHPVENWNNTPARWFYGNGEVYVYSSLGQEAMLSMTLIPELEPHVVAVKVNGELVTEISAGDWLEFQTPTFSLDAGLNLVELVDVSGSRAYVGDLRCAGGTPLSGAFVVKTECDPSMSDKRMISAGVQEIEIIPVQNLIPNQGQFGKNINLLNSYWQTDLEAGSPLRVTLYWSADEKMNTNWTNFVHIRGPDNQIVSGVDQQPMVGGFPTERWSPGQIVAYTIVVPIPEDTLTGKHTIDVGWYQWPSLERMRVESEILSSQNNLLTLGEFTVR
;
A
#
# COMPACT_ATOMS: atom_id res chain seq x y z
N MET A 1 56.46 -16.51 -23.20
CA MET A 1 55.40 -16.82 -22.21
C MET A 1 54.13 -17.21 -22.99
N LYS A 2 53.77 -18.50 -22.98
CA LYS A 2 52.57 -19.00 -23.64
C LYS A 2 51.37 -18.47 -22.88
N THR A 3 50.49 -17.72 -23.54
CA THR A 3 49.28 -17.09 -22.94
C THR A 3 48.42 -18.14 -22.24
N PRO A 4 47.80 -17.82 -21.07
CA PRO A 4 46.93 -18.75 -20.33
C PRO A 4 45.75 -19.28 -21.16
N TYR A 5 45.43 -18.62 -22.23
CA TYR A 5 44.39 -19.00 -23.21
C TYR A 5 44.72 -20.30 -23.98
N ALA A 6 46.02 -20.56 -24.26
CA ALA A 6 46.43 -21.78 -24.96
C ALA A 6 46.39 -23.02 -24.06
N ALA A 7 46.61 -22.86 -22.75
CA ALA A 7 46.47 -23.94 -21.77
C ALA A 7 45.00 -24.33 -21.54
N MET A 8 44.09 -23.35 -21.57
CA MET A 8 42.64 -23.58 -21.44
C MET A 8 42.02 -24.26 -22.67
N ASN A 9 42.49 -23.92 -23.89
CA ASN A 9 42.08 -24.61 -25.12
C ASN A 9 42.52 -26.09 -25.17
N ASN A 10 43.62 -26.44 -24.56
CA ASN A 10 44.09 -27.84 -24.47
C ASN A 10 43.30 -28.65 -23.41
N LEU A 11 42.73 -28.00 -22.40
CA LEU A 11 41.80 -28.62 -21.44
C LEU A 11 40.39 -28.80 -22.03
N LEU A 12 39.94 -27.87 -22.88
CA LEU A 12 38.62 -27.89 -23.54
C LEU A 12 38.51 -28.97 -24.63
N ASN A 13 39.61 -29.46 -25.17
CA ASN A 13 39.64 -30.46 -26.27
C ASN A 13 39.64 -31.94 -25.83
N LYS A 14 39.60 -32.24 -24.52
CA LYS A 14 39.75 -33.63 -24.05
C LYS A 14 38.49 -34.47 -23.98
N ASP A 15 37.30 -33.89 -24.15
CA ASP A 15 36.08 -34.69 -24.12
C ASP A 15 35.14 -34.38 -25.31
N HIS A 16 35.38 -35.08 -26.44
CA HIS A 16 34.37 -35.24 -27.49
C HIS A 16 33.21 -36.11 -26.96
N ILE A 17 32.29 -35.46 -26.15
CA ILE A 17 31.17 -36.13 -25.57
C ILE A 17 30.02 -36.08 -26.58
N THR A 18 29.51 -37.26 -26.92
CA THR A 18 28.29 -37.38 -27.74
C THR A 18 27.13 -36.60 -27.08
N THR A 19 26.27 -35.97 -27.88
CA THR A 19 25.08 -35.24 -27.44
C THR A 19 24.24 -36.06 -26.46
N LYS A 20 24.18 -37.38 -26.62
CA LYS A 20 23.46 -38.32 -25.75
C LYS A 20 24.01 -38.37 -24.30
N ASN A 21 25.35 -38.28 -24.12
CA ASN A 21 25.98 -38.26 -22.78
C ASN A 21 25.81 -36.90 -22.07
N LYS A 22 25.71 -35.80 -22.83
CA LYS A 22 25.39 -34.47 -22.25
C LYS A 22 23.97 -34.46 -21.66
N ALA A 23 23.00 -34.97 -22.40
CA ALA A 23 21.60 -35.04 -21.96
C ALA A 23 21.43 -35.88 -20.68
N LYS A 24 22.06 -37.08 -20.62
CA LYS A 24 22.03 -37.97 -19.44
C LYS A 24 22.61 -37.29 -18.20
N THR A 25 23.76 -36.58 -18.34
CA THR A 25 24.37 -35.89 -17.20
C THR A 25 23.50 -34.72 -16.73
N THR A 26 22.92 -33.92 -17.63
CA THR A 26 22.02 -32.82 -17.27
C THR A 26 20.78 -33.34 -16.57
N LEU A 27 20.21 -34.46 -17.01
CA LEU A 27 19.10 -35.12 -16.32
C LEU A 27 19.49 -35.59 -14.91
N ALA A 28 20.64 -36.16 -14.71
CA ALA A 28 21.14 -36.56 -13.40
C ALA A 28 21.33 -35.36 -12.46
N VAL A 29 21.83 -34.24 -12.99
CA VAL A 29 21.94 -32.98 -12.23
C VAL A 29 20.54 -32.45 -11.86
N PHE A 30 19.58 -32.49 -12.80
CA PHE A 30 18.23 -32.07 -12.52
C PHE A 30 17.58 -32.88 -11.38
N VAL A 31 17.67 -34.21 -11.42
CA VAL A 31 17.18 -35.08 -10.36
C VAL A 31 17.84 -34.76 -9.02
N GLY A 32 19.15 -34.59 -9.03
CA GLY A 32 19.91 -34.19 -7.83
C GLY A 32 19.44 -32.83 -7.26
N MET A 33 19.19 -31.84 -8.12
CA MET A 33 18.68 -30.54 -7.70
C MET A 33 17.24 -30.60 -7.17
N VAL A 34 16.37 -31.45 -7.75
CA VAL A 34 15.03 -31.71 -7.21
C VAL A 34 15.11 -32.29 -5.80
N LEU A 35 15.96 -33.31 -5.59
CA LEU A 35 16.15 -33.92 -4.28
C LEU A 35 16.68 -32.91 -3.25
N LEU A 36 17.65 -32.07 -3.62
CA LEU A 36 18.15 -31.01 -2.77
C LEU A 36 17.06 -29.94 -2.48
N SER A 37 16.23 -29.61 -3.47
CA SER A 37 15.10 -28.68 -3.26
C SER A 37 14.10 -29.25 -2.27
N CYS A 38 13.72 -30.53 -2.37
CA CYS A 38 12.85 -31.21 -1.40
C CYS A 38 13.48 -31.25 0.00
N LEU A 39 14.79 -31.48 0.10
CA LEU A 39 15.50 -31.48 1.38
C LEU A 39 15.56 -30.08 1.99
N ALA A 40 15.90 -29.05 1.19
CA ALA A 40 16.02 -27.67 1.67
C ALA A 40 14.68 -27.12 2.17
N THR A 41 13.55 -27.62 1.65
CA THR A 41 12.21 -27.16 1.97
C THR A 41 11.41 -28.18 2.80
N TYR A 42 12.09 -29.17 3.40
CA TYR A 42 11.42 -30.13 4.28
C TYR A 42 10.76 -29.43 5.49
N PRO A 43 9.46 -29.69 5.84
CA PRO A 43 8.64 -30.85 5.47
C PRO A 43 7.65 -30.65 4.30
N LEU A 44 7.78 -29.60 3.47
CA LEU A 44 6.81 -29.29 2.40
C LEU A 44 6.39 -30.50 1.55
N VAL A 45 7.37 -31.35 1.16
CA VAL A 45 7.11 -32.49 0.27
C VAL A 45 6.17 -33.53 0.88
N THR A 46 6.11 -33.63 2.22
CA THR A 46 5.25 -34.59 2.92
C THR A 46 3.77 -34.16 2.94
N ASN A 47 3.51 -32.86 2.79
CA ASN A 47 2.17 -32.26 2.84
C ASN A 47 1.92 -31.26 1.71
N ILE A 48 2.44 -31.56 0.51
CA ILE A 48 2.47 -30.64 -0.63
C ILE A 48 1.09 -30.16 -1.09
N HIS A 49 0.02 -30.89 -0.78
CA HIS A 49 -1.36 -30.56 -1.14
C HIS A 49 -2.08 -29.69 -0.12
N ASN A 50 -1.64 -29.73 1.16
CA ASN A 50 -2.36 -29.14 2.29
C ASN A 50 -1.54 -28.08 3.04
N THR A 51 -0.36 -27.69 2.52
CA THR A 51 0.46 -26.63 3.10
C THR A 51 1.01 -25.76 2.00
N LEU A 52 1.34 -24.50 2.34
CA LEU A 52 2.11 -23.59 1.49
C LEU A 52 3.51 -23.42 2.08
N ILE A 53 4.50 -23.31 1.21
CA ILE A 53 5.88 -22.99 1.62
C ILE A 53 5.94 -21.58 2.19
N GLY A 54 6.64 -21.40 3.31
CA GLY A 54 6.92 -20.13 3.96
C GLY A 54 6.04 -19.82 5.16
N TYR A 55 6.22 -18.62 5.70
CA TYR A 55 5.46 -18.12 6.83
C TYR A 55 4.02 -17.73 6.46
N PRO A 56 3.05 -17.83 7.39
CA PRO A 56 1.64 -17.53 7.12
C PRO A 56 1.36 -16.08 6.76
N GLU A 57 2.22 -15.15 7.16
CA GLU A 57 2.08 -13.72 6.90
C GLU A 57 2.81 -13.25 5.63
N GLY A 58 3.37 -14.21 4.87
CA GLY A 58 4.06 -13.91 3.62
C GLY A 58 3.12 -13.72 2.42
N ASP A 59 3.72 -13.35 1.28
CA ASP A 59 3.00 -13.17 0.00
C ASP A 59 2.55 -14.52 -0.62
N SER A 60 2.73 -15.66 0.07
CA SER A 60 2.39 -16.99 -0.44
C SER A 60 0.91 -17.13 -0.83
N TYR A 61 0.00 -16.55 -0.05
CA TYR A 61 -1.43 -16.55 -0.36
C TYR A 61 -1.73 -15.74 -1.62
N GLU A 62 -1.10 -14.59 -1.78
CA GLU A 62 -1.25 -13.74 -2.96
C GLU A 62 -0.70 -14.44 -4.23
N MET A 63 0.49 -15.04 -4.14
CA MET A 63 1.09 -15.77 -5.27
C MET A 63 0.27 -17.00 -5.66
N MET A 64 -0.26 -17.75 -4.69
CA MET A 64 -1.15 -18.88 -4.91
C MET A 64 -2.48 -18.40 -5.52
N TRP A 65 -3.05 -17.29 -5.02
CA TRP A 65 -4.26 -16.69 -5.56
C TRP A 65 -4.08 -16.28 -7.03
N LEU A 66 -2.94 -15.69 -7.41
CA LEU A 66 -2.63 -15.34 -8.80
C LEU A 66 -2.63 -16.58 -9.72
N ILE A 67 -2.13 -17.73 -9.24
CA ILE A 67 -2.20 -18.99 -9.99
C ILE A 67 -3.66 -19.43 -10.16
N TRP A 68 -4.47 -19.33 -9.11
CA TRP A 68 -5.91 -19.63 -9.15
C TRP A 68 -6.64 -18.70 -10.14
N TRP A 69 -6.38 -17.39 -10.07
CA TRP A 69 -6.96 -16.40 -10.97
C TRP A 69 -6.56 -16.65 -12.43
N LEU A 70 -5.29 -16.90 -12.69
CA LEU A 70 -4.79 -17.22 -14.02
C LEU A 70 -5.47 -18.49 -14.57
N LYS A 71 -5.60 -19.53 -13.76
CA LYS A 71 -6.37 -20.74 -14.15
C LYS A 71 -7.81 -20.37 -14.52
N LYS A 72 -8.48 -19.57 -13.66
CA LYS A 72 -9.87 -19.18 -13.89
C LYS A 72 -10.05 -18.41 -15.19
N THR A 73 -9.14 -17.49 -15.52
CA THR A 73 -9.19 -16.69 -16.76
C THR A 73 -8.84 -17.49 -18.02
N VAL A 74 -7.91 -18.42 -17.94
CA VAL A 74 -7.54 -19.29 -19.09
C VAL A 74 -8.66 -20.23 -19.47
N PHE A 75 -9.41 -20.77 -18.50
CA PHE A 75 -10.51 -21.70 -18.73
C PHE A 75 -11.88 -21.02 -18.85
N ASN A 76 -11.98 -19.71 -18.69
CA ASN A 76 -13.19 -18.91 -18.88
C ASN A 76 -12.92 -17.70 -19.79
N PRO A 77 -13.29 -17.80 -21.10
CA PRO A 77 -13.04 -16.73 -22.08
C PRO A 77 -13.75 -15.39 -21.80
N SER A 78 -14.76 -15.38 -20.92
CA SER A 78 -15.44 -14.13 -20.54
C SER A 78 -14.62 -13.28 -19.56
N LEU A 79 -13.57 -13.84 -18.97
CA LEU A 79 -12.70 -13.15 -18.01
C LEU A 79 -11.38 -12.75 -18.67
N THR A 80 -10.83 -11.62 -18.25
CA THR A 80 -9.49 -11.17 -18.64
C THR A 80 -8.56 -11.17 -17.43
N ILE A 81 -7.28 -11.43 -17.65
CA ILE A 81 -6.31 -11.51 -16.54
C ILE A 81 -6.18 -10.18 -15.77
N SER A 82 -6.30 -9.05 -16.48
CA SER A 82 -6.11 -7.70 -15.91
C SER A 82 -7.37 -7.09 -15.31
N THR A 83 -8.56 -7.65 -15.59
CA THR A 83 -9.83 -7.15 -15.04
C THR A 83 -10.37 -8.16 -14.05
N ILE A 84 -10.35 -7.80 -12.78
CA ILE A 84 -10.68 -8.66 -11.65
C ILE A 84 -11.94 -8.12 -10.98
N PRO A 85 -13.15 -8.60 -11.34
CA PRO A 85 -14.41 -8.14 -10.76
C PRO A 85 -14.58 -8.60 -9.29
N LEU A 86 -13.80 -9.60 -8.88
CA LEU A 86 -13.92 -10.24 -7.56
C LEU A 86 -13.14 -9.54 -6.45
N LEU A 87 -12.34 -8.51 -6.75
CA LEU A 87 -11.62 -7.70 -5.76
C LEU A 87 -12.16 -6.27 -5.78
N PHE A 88 -12.09 -5.57 -4.64
CA PHE A 88 -12.58 -4.19 -4.48
C PHE A 88 -14.04 -4.05 -4.92
N HIS A 89 -14.86 -5.04 -4.55
CA HIS A 89 -16.30 -5.00 -4.82
C HIS A 89 -16.95 -3.73 -4.24
N PRO A 90 -17.89 -3.06 -4.96
CA PRO A 90 -18.51 -3.46 -6.23
C PRO A 90 -17.74 -3.02 -7.50
N HIS A 91 -16.71 -2.20 -7.38
CA HIS A 91 -16.06 -1.57 -8.55
C HIS A 91 -15.12 -2.47 -9.33
N GLY A 92 -14.61 -3.53 -8.69
CA GLY A 92 -13.61 -4.39 -9.28
C GLY A 92 -12.22 -3.73 -9.38
N LEU A 93 -11.25 -4.46 -9.88
CA LEU A 93 -9.87 -3.99 -10.10
C LEU A 93 -9.47 -4.20 -11.56
N THR A 94 -8.99 -3.14 -12.21
CA THR A 94 -8.28 -3.26 -13.49
C THR A 94 -6.80 -2.98 -13.25
N LEU A 95 -5.95 -3.99 -13.46
CA LEU A 95 -4.52 -3.94 -13.20
C LEU A 95 -3.72 -4.48 -14.39
N SER A 96 -3.41 -3.61 -15.33
CA SER A 96 -2.62 -3.96 -16.53
C SER A 96 -1.22 -4.48 -16.21
N LEU A 97 -0.68 -4.14 -15.02
CA LEU A 97 0.62 -4.62 -14.56
C LEU A 97 0.71 -6.15 -14.46
N LEU A 98 -0.41 -6.86 -14.29
CA LEU A 98 -0.44 -8.33 -14.25
C LEU A 98 0.15 -8.97 -15.51
N HIS A 99 0.00 -8.35 -16.68
CA HIS A 99 0.59 -8.85 -17.93
C HIS A 99 2.12 -8.92 -17.90
N THR A 100 2.76 -8.13 -17.04
CA THR A 100 4.24 -8.05 -16.95
C THR A 100 4.84 -9.05 -15.96
N GLN A 101 4.03 -9.79 -15.17
CA GLN A 101 4.48 -10.58 -14.02
C GLN A 101 3.95 -12.02 -14.01
N ILE A 102 3.48 -12.53 -15.14
CA ILE A 102 2.84 -13.85 -15.21
C ILE A 102 3.81 -15.00 -15.51
N GLY A 103 5.07 -14.72 -15.83
CA GLY A 103 6.01 -15.73 -16.35
C GLY A 103 6.22 -16.93 -15.42
N ALA A 104 6.31 -16.70 -14.10
CA ALA A 104 6.41 -17.78 -13.13
C ALA A 104 5.07 -18.52 -12.95
N HIS A 105 3.95 -17.79 -12.96
CA HIS A 105 2.60 -18.36 -12.79
C HIS A 105 2.14 -19.19 -13.98
N LEU A 106 2.60 -18.86 -15.21
CA LEU A 106 2.35 -19.69 -16.39
C LEU A 106 2.95 -21.10 -16.28
N LEU A 107 4.09 -21.23 -15.60
CA LEU A 107 4.71 -22.52 -15.34
C LEU A 107 3.91 -23.38 -14.35
N ALA A 108 3.13 -22.75 -13.48
CA ALA A 108 2.26 -23.40 -12.52
C ALA A 108 0.98 -23.92 -13.17
N LEU A 109 0.56 -23.38 -14.33
CA LEU A 109 -0.76 -23.59 -14.91
C LEU A 109 -1.08 -25.08 -15.20
N PRO A 110 -0.18 -25.91 -15.77
CA PRO A 110 -0.46 -27.34 -15.96
C PRO A 110 -0.74 -28.07 -14.64
N PHE A 111 -0.01 -27.71 -13.58
CA PHE A 111 -0.19 -28.30 -12.25
C PHE A 111 -1.46 -27.77 -11.57
N ALA A 112 -1.79 -26.48 -11.78
CA ALA A 112 -3.02 -25.88 -11.27
C ALA A 112 -4.27 -26.51 -11.90
N ALA A 113 -4.21 -26.86 -13.17
CA ALA A 113 -5.28 -27.53 -13.85
C ALA A 113 -5.58 -28.92 -13.26
N SER A 114 -4.52 -29.68 -12.91
CA SER A 114 -4.62 -31.07 -12.44
C SER A 114 -4.76 -31.22 -10.94
N TYR A 115 -4.06 -30.39 -10.15
CA TYR A 115 -3.90 -30.58 -8.69
C TYR A 115 -4.34 -29.39 -7.84
N GLY A 116 -4.86 -28.31 -8.45
CA GLY A 116 -5.25 -27.10 -7.75
C GLY A 116 -4.10 -26.12 -7.51
N ALA A 117 -4.44 -24.91 -7.06
CA ALA A 117 -3.50 -23.78 -6.96
C ALA A 117 -2.42 -23.97 -5.88
N ILE A 118 -2.77 -24.56 -4.74
CA ILE A 118 -1.83 -24.83 -3.62
C ILE A 118 -0.69 -25.72 -4.08
N THR A 119 -1.03 -26.87 -4.63
CA THR A 119 -0.06 -27.87 -5.12
C THR A 119 0.77 -27.29 -6.27
N ALA A 120 0.14 -26.56 -7.18
CA ALA A 120 0.82 -25.92 -8.31
C ALA A 120 1.84 -24.87 -7.84
N TYR A 121 1.49 -24.06 -6.85
CA TYR A 121 2.41 -23.10 -6.25
C TYR A 121 3.65 -23.79 -5.65
N ASN A 122 3.44 -24.81 -4.82
CA ASN A 122 4.52 -25.57 -4.18
C ASN A 122 5.43 -26.27 -5.20
N ILE A 123 4.86 -26.94 -6.20
CA ILE A 123 5.64 -27.57 -7.28
C ILE A 123 6.44 -26.53 -8.04
N THR A 124 5.85 -25.35 -8.33
CA THR A 124 6.54 -24.30 -9.07
C THR A 124 7.70 -23.72 -8.25
N MET A 125 7.55 -23.57 -6.94
CA MET A 125 8.64 -23.18 -6.04
C MET A 125 9.79 -24.20 -6.06
N LEU A 126 9.50 -25.50 -5.86
CA LEU A 126 10.49 -26.56 -5.91
C LEU A 126 11.20 -26.63 -7.27
N MET A 127 10.44 -26.56 -8.37
CA MET A 127 11.00 -26.58 -9.73
C MET A 127 11.83 -25.32 -10.01
N SER A 128 11.46 -24.15 -9.47
CA SER A 128 12.24 -22.92 -9.63
C SER A 128 13.62 -23.02 -8.98
N LEU A 129 13.74 -23.66 -7.82
CA LEU A 129 15.03 -23.97 -7.18
C LEU A 129 15.83 -24.96 -8.04
N ALA A 130 15.20 -26.06 -8.43
CA ALA A 130 15.87 -27.11 -9.21
C ALA A 130 16.34 -26.59 -10.60
N PHE A 131 15.49 -25.86 -11.33
CA PHE A 131 15.88 -25.26 -12.62
C PHE A 131 16.98 -24.20 -12.46
N SER A 132 16.98 -23.44 -11.35
CA SER A 132 18.08 -22.51 -11.04
C SER A 132 19.42 -23.26 -11.00
N GLY A 133 19.48 -24.40 -10.31
CA GLY A 133 20.67 -25.22 -10.24
C GLY A 133 21.12 -25.75 -11.60
N VAL A 134 20.17 -26.25 -12.42
CA VAL A 134 20.50 -26.76 -13.75
C VAL A 134 21.00 -25.68 -14.69
N THR A 135 20.37 -24.51 -14.71
CA THR A 135 20.76 -23.43 -15.61
C THR A 135 22.11 -22.82 -15.25
N ALA A 136 22.41 -22.69 -13.95
CA ALA A 136 23.76 -22.31 -13.49
C ALA A 136 24.80 -23.40 -13.76
N TYR A 137 24.43 -24.68 -13.63
CA TYR A 137 25.30 -25.77 -14.07
C TYR A 137 25.68 -25.66 -15.56
N LEU A 138 24.70 -25.35 -16.43
CA LEU A 138 24.94 -25.16 -17.87
C LEU A 138 25.85 -23.97 -18.14
N LEU A 139 25.68 -22.86 -17.42
CA LEU A 139 26.54 -21.68 -17.49
C LEU A 139 27.97 -22.02 -16.99
N GLY A 140 28.10 -22.64 -15.82
CA GLY A 140 29.36 -23.07 -15.24
C GLY A 140 30.10 -24.03 -16.17
N LEU A 141 29.40 -24.98 -16.78
CA LEU A 141 29.97 -25.92 -17.76
C LEU A 141 30.53 -25.23 -19.02
N ASN A 142 29.78 -24.20 -19.49
CA ASN A 142 30.27 -23.41 -20.63
C ASN A 142 31.52 -22.60 -20.29
N LEU A 143 31.66 -22.14 -19.04
CA LEU A 143 32.74 -21.27 -18.60
C LEU A 143 33.98 -22.05 -18.19
N THR A 144 33.84 -23.20 -17.49
CA THR A 144 34.93 -23.94 -16.89
C THR A 144 35.30 -25.23 -17.64
N GLY A 145 34.37 -25.78 -18.43
CA GLY A 145 34.51 -27.10 -19.03
C GLY A 145 34.41 -28.27 -18.03
N SER A 146 34.41 -28.03 -16.72
CA SER A 146 34.38 -29.02 -15.66
C SER A 146 32.94 -29.33 -15.22
N ARG A 147 32.48 -30.58 -15.43
CA ARG A 147 31.12 -31.01 -15.00
C ARG A 147 30.96 -30.97 -13.49
N LEU A 148 31.96 -31.44 -12.74
CA LEU A 148 31.92 -31.54 -11.30
C LEU A 148 31.90 -30.14 -10.64
N ALA A 149 32.78 -29.23 -11.11
CA ALA A 149 32.78 -27.84 -10.65
C ALA A 149 31.48 -27.12 -10.99
N SER A 150 30.84 -27.45 -12.12
CA SER A 150 29.57 -26.89 -12.53
C SER A 150 28.39 -27.34 -11.65
N VAL A 151 28.48 -28.55 -11.04
CA VAL A 151 27.49 -28.97 -10.02
C VAL A 151 27.58 -28.05 -8.79
N VAL A 152 28.80 -27.73 -8.32
CA VAL A 152 29.00 -26.78 -7.22
C VAL A 152 28.40 -25.39 -7.57
N CYS A 153 28.66 -24.90 -8.78
CA CYS A 153 28.03 -23.67 -9.30
C CYS A 153 26.49 -23.71 -9.21
N GLY A 154 25.91 -24.84 -9.63
CA GLY A 154 24.47 -25.09 -9.58
C GLY A 154 23.92 -25.00 -8.16
N VAL A 155 24.57 -25.63 -7.18
CA VAL A 155 24.14 -25.59 -5.76
C VAL A 155 24.22 -24.18 -5.20
N VAL A 156 25.32 -23.46 -5.45
CA VAL A 156 25.44 -22.05 -5.00
C VAL A 156 24.28 -21.19 -5.54
N TRP A 157 23.99 -21.29 -6.83
CA TRP A 157 22.92 -20.46 -7.42
C TRP A 157 21.51 -20.93 -7.06
N ALA A 158 21.29 -22.23 -6.86
CA ALA A 158 19.98 -22.76 -6.50
C ALA A 158 19.55 -22.32 -5.09
N PHE A 159 20.46 -22.34 -4.11
CA PHE A 159 20.16 -22.26 -2.70
C PHE A 159 20.77 -21.06 -1.98
N PHE A 160 21.25 -20.02 -2.71
CA PHE A 160 21.81 -18.86 -2.02
C PHE A 160 20.83 -18.24 -1.01
N PRO A 161 21.34 -17.77 0.15
CA PRO A 161 20.50 -17.44 1.31
C PRO A 161 19.41 -16.41 1.03
N ASN A 162 19.67 -15.37 0.22
CA ASN A 162 18.66 -14.40 -0.14
C ASN A 162 17.47 -15.04 -0.89
N LYS A 163 17.71 -15.95 -1.83
CA LYS A 163 16.65 -16.69 -2.53
C LYS A 163 15.84 -17.57 -1.58
N MET A 164 16.50 -18.23 -0.66
CA MET A 164 15.83 -19.04 0.36
C MET A 164 15.02 -18.15 1.32
N GLY A 165 15.51 -16.96 1.65
CA GLY A 165 14.76 -15.93 2.39
C GLY A 165 13.51 -15.48 1.63
N HIS A 166 13.58 -15.30 0.32
CA HIS A 166 12.41 -15.02 -0.50
C HIS A 166 11.43 -16.21 -0.58
N ALA A 167 11.92 -17.44 -0.53
CA ALA A 167 11.05 -18.62 -0.41
C ALA A 167 10.31 -18.65 0.93
N LEU A 168 10.94 -18.22 2.05
CA LEU A 168 10.30 -18.04 3.36
C LEU A 168 9.17 -17.02 3.32
N SER A 169 9.35 -15.92 2.59
CA SER A 169 8.36 -14.86 2.43
C SER A 169 7.30 -15.14 1.34
N GLY A 170 7.36 -16.30 0.69
CA GLY A 170 6.41 -16.67 -0.37
C GLY A 170 6.61 -16.00 -1.72
N HIS A 171 7.72 -15.27 -1.94
CA HIS A 171 8.00 -14.48 -3.15
C HIS A 171 8.38 -15.35 -4.35
N LEU A 172 7.40 -16.04 -4.96
CA LEU A 172 7.63 -16.94 -6.12
C LEU A 172 8.45 -16.28 -7.22
N TYR A 173 8.18 -15.03 -7.56
CA TYR A 173 8.88 -14.29 -8.61
C TYR A 173 10.36 -14.03 -8.31
N GLN A 174 10.78 -13.95 -7.03
CA GLN A 174 12.19 -13.81 -6.65
C GLN A 174 12.92 -15.16 -6.59
N VAL A 175 12.20 -16.25 -6.39
CA VAL A 175 12.76 -17.61 -6.45
C VAL A 175 12.90 -18.09 -7.90
N ALA A 176 11.98 -17.70 -8.79
CA ALA A 176 11.93 -18.13 -10.18
C ALA A 176 12.92 -17.40 -11.12
N VAL A 177 14.15 -17.13 -10.65
CA VAL A 177 15.20 -16.43 -11.41
C VAL A 177 16.10 -17.37 -12.24
N PHE A 178 15.63 -18.56 -12.55
CA PHE A 178 16.39 -19.60 -13.27
C PHE A 178 16.65 -19.26 -14.75
N TRP A 179 15.97 -18.31 -15.34
CA TRP A 179 16.25 -17.84 -16.69
C TRP A 179 17.53 -16.97 -16.80
N LEU A 180 17.94 -16.35 -15.71
CA LEU A 180 19.07 -15.42 -15.70
C LEU A 180 20.42 -16.08 -16.10
N PRO A 181 20.81 -17.27 -15.61
CA PRO A 181 22.01 -17.94 -16.07
C PRO A 181 21.99 -18.27 -17.57
N LEU A 182 20.83 -18.58 -18.14
CA LEU A 182 20.68 -18.82 -19.58
C LEU A 182 20.79 -17.53 -20.38
N TYR A 183 20.20 -16.43 -19.87
CA TYR A 183 20.40 -15.12 -20.47
C TYR A 183 21.88 -14.76 -20.56
N VAL A 184 22.62 -14.89 -19.44
CA VAL A 184 24.07 -14.66 -19.40
C VAL A 184 24.83 -15.58 -20.37
N LEU A 185 24.49 -16.86 -20.43
CA LEU A 185 25.09 -17.82 -21.32
C LEU A 185 24.95 -17.41 -22.80
N TYR A 186 23.74 -17.00 -23.21
CA TYR A 186 23.52 -16.62 -24.60
C TYR A 186 24.06 -15.22 -24.91
N LEU A 187 24.10 -14.30 -23.94
CA LEU A 187 24.77 -13.01 -24.07
C LEU A 187 26.27 -13.21 -24.33
N LEU A 188 26.95 -14.06 -23.56
CA LEU A 188 28.36 -14.40 -23.79
C LEU A 188 28.59 -15.00 -25.20
N ARG A 189 27.69 -15.90 -25.63
CA ARG A 189 27.76 -16.48 -26.99
C ARG A 189 27.58 -15.42 -28.07
N ALA A 190 26.69 -14.46 -27.87
CA ALA A 190 26.47 -13.37 -28.82
C ALA A 190 27.66 -12.40 -28.86
N LEU A 191 28.33 -12.17 -27.71
CA LEU A 191 29.54 -11.35 -27.64
C LEU A 191 30.77 -12.05 -28.28
N ASP A 192 30.92 -13.37 -28.10
CA ASP A 192 32.04 -14.12 -28.63
C ASP A 192 31.83 -14.50 -30.10
N LYS A 193 30.68 -15.01 -30.49
CA LYS A 193 30.31 -15.45 -31.85
C LYS A 193 28.97 -14.86 -32.24
N PRO A 194 28.92 -13.57 -32.64
CA PRO A 194 27.70 -12.91 -32.99
C PRO A 194 27.03 -13.48 -34.21
N THR A 195 25.78 -13.92 -34.10
CA THR A 195 24.92 -14.45 -35.16
C THR A 195 23.49 -14.02 -34.92
N LEU A 196 22.65 -14.03 -35.94
CA LEU A 196 21.21 -13.79 -35.81
C LEU A 196 20.61 -14.72 -34.72
N ARG A 197 20.93 -16.02 -34.78
CA ARG A 197 20.42 -17.01 -33.81
C ARG A 197 20.82 -16.67 -32.37
N SER A 198 22.08 -16.28 -32.14
CA SER A 198 22.55 -15.92 -30.79
C SER A 198 21.84 -14.66 -30.28
N GLY A 199 21.60 -13.66 -31.12
CA GLY A 199 20.89 -12.46 -30.79
C GLY A 199 19.40 -12.72 -30.46
N VAL A 200 18.69 -13.49 -31.30
CA VAL A 200 17.32 -13.91 -31.01
C VAL A 200 17.23 -14.63 -29.65
N MET A 201 18.15 -15.55 -29.36
CA MET A 201 18.16 -16.27 -28.07
C MET A 201 18.44 -15.35 -26.87
N VAL A 202 19.28 -14.33 -27.02
CA VAL A 202 19.44 -13.28 -25.98
C VAL A 202 18.12 -12.58 -25.75
N GLY A 203 17.43 -12.15 -26.82
CA GLY A 203 16.12 -11.52 -26.73
C GLY A 203 15.08 -12.42 -26.04
N VAL A 204 15.00 -13.69 -26.44
CA VAL A 204 14.06 -14.66 -25.81
C VAL A 204 14.32 -14.82 -24.33
N PHE A 205 15.57 -15.04 -23.90
CA PHE A 205 15.86 -15.17 -22.47
C PHE A 205 15.71 -13.85 -21.70
N ALA A 206 15.96 -12.71 -22.33
CA ALA A 206 15.63 -11.41 -21.74
C ALA A 206 14.11 -11.29 -21.48
N VAL A 207 13.28 -11.67 -22.45
CA VAL A 207 11.81 -11.74 -22.30
C VAL A 207 11.42 -12.67 -21.14
N LEU A 208 11.99 -13.87 -21.09
CA LEU A 208 11.68 -14.84 -20.04
C LEU A 208 12.07 -14.33 -18.64
N VAL A 209 13.21 -13.64 -18.50
CA VAL A 209 13.60 -12.97 -17.23
C VAL A 209 12.64 -11.84 -16.90
N ALA A 210 12.32 -10.97 -17.86
CA ALA A 210 11.45 -9.81 -17.66
C ALA A 210 10.01 -10.21 -17.34
N SER A 211 9.48 -11.29 -17.94
CA SER A 211 8.12 -11.76 -17.75
C SER A 211 7.85 -12.31 -16.34
N VAL A 212 8.88 -12.68 -15.59
CA VAL A 212 8.74 -13.12 -14.20
C VAL A 212 8.41 -11.95 -13.29
N HIS A 213 9.12 -10.83 -13.45
CA HIS A 213 8.85 -9.59 -12.71
C HIS A 213 9.54 -8.40 -13.37
N MET A 214 8.85 -7.25 -13.47
CA MET A 214 9.38 -6.04 -14.11
C MET A 214 10.71 -5.55 -13.49
N VAL A 215 10.87 -5.70 -12.18
CA VAL A 215 12.09 -5.31 -11.45
C VAL A 215 13.33 -6.05 -11.95
N HIS A 216 13.18 -7.25 -12.52
CA HIS A 216 14.28 -8.03 -13.08
C HIS A 216 14.94 -7.34 -14.29
N VAL A 217 14.21 -6.47 -14.99
CA VAL A 217 14.80 -5.65 -16.06
C VAL A 217 15.84 -4.69 -15.48
N ALA A 218 15.47 -3.94 -14.43
CA ALA A 218 16.34 -2.95 -13.80
C ALA A 218 17.49 -3.58 -13.02
N TYR A 219 17.23 -4.67 -12.29
CA TYR A 219 18.20 -5.23 -11.35
C TYR A 219 19.06 -6.35 -11.92
N PHE A 220 18.60 -7.03 -12.97
CA PHE A 220 19.33 -8.15 -13.56
C PHE A 220 19.75 -7.86 -15.01
N LEU A 221 18.81 -7.57 -15.90
CA LEU A 221 19.12 -7.43 -17.32
C LEU A 221 20.00 -6.21 -17.61
N LEU A 222 19.68 -5.04 -17.09
CA LEU A 222 20.42 -3.81 -17.35
C LEU A 222 21.86 -3.87 -16.83
N PRO A 223 22.15 -4.14 -15.53
CA PRO A 223 23.53 -4.17 -15.04
C PRO A 223 24.36 -5.25 -15.72
N VAL A 224 23.83 -6.46 -15.93
CA VAL A 224 24.51 -7.54 -16.63
C VAL A 224 24.84 -7.14 -18.06
N THR A 225 23.87 -6.60 -18.81
CA THR A 225 24.05 -6.23 -20.21
C THR A 225 25.07 -5.12 -20.36
N ILE A 226 24.85 -4.01 -19.62
CA ILE A 226 25.69 -2.80 -19.74
C ILE A 226 27.16 -3.15 -19.40
N LEU A 227 27.39 -3.82 -18.28
CA LEU A 227 28.76 -4.12 -17.84
C LEU A 227 29.44 -5.15 -18.73
N MET A 228 28.73 -6.22 -19.16
CA MET A 228 29.30 -7.21 -20.06
C MET A 228 29.64 -6.65 -21.44
N VAL A 229 28.73 -5.82 -22.00
CA VAL A 229 28.97 -5.17 -23.30
C VAL A 229 30.09 -4.14 -23.20
N ALA A 230 30.13 -3.33 -22.13
CA ALA A 230 31.16 -2.31 -21.92
C ALA A 230 32.59 -2.95 -21.82
N VAL A 231 32.71 -4.03 -21.05
CA VAL A 231 34.00 -4.75 -20.94
C VAL A 231 34.39 -5.41 -22.25
N ASP A 232 33.45 -6.01 -22.98
CA ASP A 232 33.70 -6.62 -24.28
C ASP A 232 34.09 -5.55 -25.32
N TRP A 233 33.45 -4.40 -25.32
CA TRP A 233 33.77 -3.26 -26.18
C TRP A 233 35.19 -2.74 -25.91
N LYS A 234 35.54 -2.48 -24.64
CA LYS A 234 36.93 -2.07 -24.27
C LYS A 234 37.98 -3.03 -24.79
N ASN A 235 37.69 -4.33 -24.74
CA ASN A 235 38.67 -5.36 -25.15
C ASN A 235 38.80 -5.55 -26.66
N LYS A 236 37.80 -5.13 -27.45
CA LYS A 236 37.70 -5.39 -28.91
C LYS A 236 37.66 -4.12 -29.75
N ALA A 237 37.74 -2.92 -29.18
CA ALA A 237 37.86 -1.67 -29.93
C ALA A 237 39.16 -1.63 -30.79
N PRO A 238 39.20 -1.02 -32.00
CA PRO A 238 38.15 -0.23 -32.67
C PRO A 238 37.19 -1.05 -33.56
N LYS A 239 37.44 -2.34 -33.79
CA LYS A 239 36.62 -3.20 -34.69
C LYS A 239 35.39 -3.81 -34.01
N TYR A 240 34.84 -3.15 -33.02
CA TYR A 240 33.72 -3.72 -32.23
C TYR A 240 32.43 -3.90 -33.08
N TRP A 241 32.06 -2.91 -33.88
CA TRP A 241 30.84 -2.91 -34.67
C TRP A 241 30.98 -3.65 -36.00
N SER A 242 30.99 -4.98 -35.96
CA SER A 242 30.87 -5.81 -37.17
C SER A 242 29.38 -5.98 -37.56
N ARG A 243 29.13 -6.22 -38.86
CA ARG A 243 27.75 -6.50 -39.38
C ARG A 243 27.06 -7.60 -38.56
N ASN A 244 27.73 -8.66 -38.24
CA ASN A 244 27.16 -9.76 -37.47
C ASN A 244 26.81 -9.35 -36.03
N ARG A 245 27.54 -8.43 -35.40
CA ARG A 245 27.23 -7.89 -34.08
C ARG A 245 26.01 -6.98 -34.11
N VAL A 246 25.93 -6.10 -35.10
CA VAL A 246 24.77 -5.26 -35.33
C VAL A 246 23.52 -6.11 -35.53
N VAL A 247 23.61 -7.17 -36.33
CA VAL A 247 22.50 -8.12 -36.54
C VAL A 247 22.13 -8.85 -35.24
N ALA A 248 23.12 -9.31 -34.43
CA ALA A 248 22.86 -9.99 -33.17
C ALA A 248 22.21 -9.07 -32.15
N PHE A 249 22.70 -7.85 -31.96
CA PHE A 249 22.11 -6.89 -31.05
C PHE A 249 20.76 -6.38 -31.55
N GLY A 250 20.63 -6.06 -32.83
CA GLY A 250 19.38 -5.63 -33.43
C GLY A 250 18.27 -6.67 -33.31
N SER A 251 18.59 -7.96 -33.52
CA SER A 251 17.61 -9.04 -33.35
C SER A 251 17.23 -9.24 -31.88
N SER A 252 18.18 -9.08 -30.91
CA SER A 252 17.88 -9.14 -29.49
C SER A 252 16.96 -8.00 -29.06
N ILE A 253 17.25 -6.78 -29.49
CA ILE A 253 16.44 -5.61 -29.22
C ILE A 253 15.05 -5.78 -29.85
N ALA A 254 14.95 -6.24 -31.09
CA ALA A 254 13.65 -6.42 -31.77
C ALA A 254 12.74 -7.39 -31.01
N VAL A 255 13.27 -8.57 -30.61
CA VAL A 255 12.50 -9.56 -29.81
C VAL A 255 12.07 -8.96 -28.47
N PHE A 256 12.94 -8.24 -27.77
CA PHE A 256 12.61 -7.65 -26.49
C PHE A 256 11.62 -6.48 -26.61
N SER A 257 11.73 -5.66 -27.66
CA SER A 257 10.81 -4.54 -27.94
C SER A 257 9.39 -5.02 -28.23
N VAL A 258 9.21 -6.14 -28.95
CA VAL A 258 7.89 -6.75 -29.14
C VAL A 258 7.26 -7.12 -27.80
N PHE A 259 8.02 -7.72 -26.90
CA PHE A 259 7.53 -8.04 -25.55
C PHE A 259 7.19 -6.77 -24.77
N LEU A 260 8.07 -5.76 -24.78
CA LEU A 260 7.80 -4.48 -24.11
C LEU A 260 6.50 -3.84 -24.62
N TYR A 261 6.31 -3.84 -25.93
CA TYR A 261 5.08 -3.29 -26.51
C TYR A 261 3.84 -4.06 -26.03
N VAL A 262 3.86 -5.40 -26.13
CA VAL A 262 2.69 -6.22 -25.76
C VAL A 262 2.38 -6.15 -24.26
N ALA A 263 3.41 -6.25 -23.40
CA ALA A 263 3.22 -6.35 -21.96
C ALA A 263 3.05 -4.97 -21.27
N TYR A 264 3.70 -3.93 -21.76
CA TYR A 264 3.77 -2.63 -21.07
C TYR A 264 2.94 -1.52 -21.71
N PHE A 265 2.45 -1.68 -22.95
CA PHE A 265 1.64 -0.65 -23.59
C PHE A 265 0.39 -0.29 -22.78
N ALA A 266 -0.32 -1.31 -22.28
CA ALA A 266 -1.50 -1.10 -21.43
C ALA A 266 -1.13 -0.45 -20.09
N VAL A 267 0.00 -0.82 -19.50
CA VAL A 267 0.52 -0.21 -18.24
C VAL A 267 0.85 1.26 -18.44
N LEU A 268 1.56 1.60 -19.52
CA LEU A 268 1.90 2.98 -19.83
C LEU A 268 0.66 3.84 -20.10
N LYS A 269 -0.34 3.29 -20.79
CA LYS A 269 -1.62 3.96 -21.03
C LYS A 269 -2.37 4.22 -19.72
N GLN A 270 -2.38 3.25 -18.81
CA GLN A 270 -3.01 3.36 -17.49
C GLN A 270 -2.25 4.38 -16.62
N ALA A 271 -0.90 4.37 -16.64
CA ALA A 271 -0.08 5.34 -15.94
C ALA A 271 -0.31 6.77 -16.45
N ALA A 272 -0.37 6.95 -17.78
CA ALA A 272 -0.61 8.26 -18.40
C ALA A 272 -1.99 8.87 -18.07
N ARG A 273 -2.95 8.03 -17.64
CA ARG A 273 -4.28 8.46 -17.18
C ARG A 273 -4.35 8.71 -15.67
N GLY A 274 -3.23 8.52 -14.94
CA GLY A 274 -3.25 8.60 -13.48
C GLY A 274 -4.03 7.48 -12.78
N GLU A 275 -4.36 6.39 -13.50
CA GLU A 275 -5.16 5.27 -12.98
C GLU A 275 -4.35 4.28 -12.14
N ILE A 276 -3.01 4.41 -12.11
CA ILE A 276 -2.13 3.58 -11.29
C ILE A 276 -1.97 4.24 -9.92
N ASP A 277 -2.76 3.76 -8.98
CA ASP A 277 -2.71 4.20 -7.59
C ASP A 277 -1.70 3.34 -6.81
N TYR A 278 -0.43 3.72 -6.88
CA TYR A 278 0.60 3.14 -6.03
C TYR A 278 0.97 4.11 -4.92
N MET A 279 1.09 3.56 -3.68
CA MET A 279 1.73 4.33 -2.61
C MET A 279 3.10 4.84 -3.07
N PRO A 280 3.49 6.06 -2.66
CA PRO A 280 4.84 6.56 -2.89
C PRO A 280 5.89 5.53 -2.47
N VAL A 281 6.99 5.44 -3.20
CA VAL A 281 8.06 4.49 -2.90
C VAL A 281 8.75 4.92 -1.60
N THR A 282 8.30 4.33 -0.50
CA THR A 282 8.92 4.48 0.82
C THR A 282 9.73 3.24 1.16
N GLY A 283 10.69 3.35 2.08
CA GLY A 283 11.41 2.21 2.62
C GLY A 283 12.67 1.80 1.86
N LEU A 284 13.17 2.60 0.90
CA LEU A 284 14.43 2.31 0.18
C LEU A 284 15.58 1.95 1.12
N VAL A 285 15.75 2.65 2.22
CA VAL A 285 16.79 2.37 3.23
C VAL A 285 16.49 1.09 4.00
N GLY A 286 15.21 0.87 4.36
CA GLY A 286 14.77 -0.36 5.05
C GLY A 286 15.06 -1.61 4.23
N PHE A 287 14.73 -1.59 2.93
CA PHE A 287 14.92 -2.70 2.00
C PHE A 287 16.28 -2.71 1.29
N SER A 288 17.29 -2.11 1.89
CA SER A 288 18.69 -2.16 1.48
C SER A 288 19.48 -3.15 2.32
N VAL A 289 20.54 -3.74 1.77
CA VAL A 289 21.42 -4.65 2.50
C VAL A 289 22.26 -3.89 3.54
N ASP A 290 22.43 -4.44 4.73
CA ASP A 290 23.45 -4.00 5.69
C ASP A 290 24.82 -4.59 5.32
N LEU A 291 25.89 -3.81 5.48
CA LEU A 291 27.24 -4.26 5.10
C LEU A 291 27.66 -5.55 5.80
N LEU A 292 27.28 -5.73 7.07
CA LEU A 292 27.59 -6.94 7.84
C LEU A 292 26.77 -8.14 7.37
N SER A 293 25.60 -7.95 6.75
CA SER A 293 24.76 -9.05 6.24
C SER A 293 25.44 -9.88 5.15
N PHE A 294 26.48 -9.37 4.48
CA PHE A 294 27.27 -10.19 3.56
C PHE A 294 28.10 -11.29 4.24
N PHE A 295 28.40 -11.10 5.53
CA PHE A 295 29.27 -11.99 6.31
C PHE A 295 28.53 -12.74 7.40
N LEU A 296 27.33 -12.34 7.76
CA LEU A 296 26.52 -12.92 8.81
C LEU A 296 25.35 -13.72 8.21
N PRO A 297 25.17 -14.98 8.61
CA PRO A 297 23.98 -15.76 8.25
C PRO A 297 22.73 -15.24 8.99
N ALA A 298 21.53 -15.59 8.52
CA ALA A 298 20.30 -15.28 9.24
C ALA A 298 20.32 -15.89 10.67
N PRO A 299 19.67 -15.28 11.68
CA PRO A 299 19.61 -15.81 13.04
C PRO A 299 19.04 -17.23 13.12
N SER A 300 18.12 -17.57 12.20
CA SER A 300 17.49 -18.90 12.07
C SER A 300 18.35 -19.94 11.34
N ASN A 301 19.50 -19.55 10.77
CA ASN A 301 20.42 -20.47 10.12
C ASN A 301 20.96 -21.51 11.12
N PRO A 302 21.03 -22.82 10.79
CA PRO A 302 21.52 -23.86 11.70
C PRO A 302 22.91 -23.57 12.29
N ILE A 303 23.80 -22.94 11.53
CA ILE A 303 25.14 -22.52 12.01
C ILE A 303 25.01 -21.39 13.03
N ALA A 304 24.21 -20.37 12.75
CA ALA A 304 23.99 -19.28 13.69
C ALA A 304 23.33 -19.77 14.98
N MET A 305 22.39 -20.71 14.87
CA MET A 305 21.74 -21.34 16.02
C MET A 305 22.73 -22.14 16.90
N ALA A 306 23.76 -22.77 16.26
CA ALA A 306 24.81 -23.48 16.98
C ALA A 306 25.80 -22.54 17.70
N PHE A 307 25.90 -21.27 17.29
CA PHE A 307 26.81 -20.27 17.84
C PHE A 307 26.03 -19.02 18.31
N PRO A 308 25.64 -18.94 19.62
CA PRO A 308 24.80 -17.85 20.13
C PRO A 308 25.32 -16.44 19.81
N SER A 309 26.63 -16.22 19.87
CA SER A 309 27.23 -14.91 19.56
C SER A 309 26.99 -14.47 18.10
N ILE A 310 26.99 -15.42 17.16
CA ILE A 310 26.67 -15.15 15.75
C ILE A 310 25.19 -14.85 15.59
N ARG A 311 24.34 -15.66 16.24
CA ARG A 311 22.88 -15.48 16.22
C ARG A 311 22.49 -14.11 16.76
N ASP A 312 23.01 -13.74 17.93
CA ASP A 312 22.68 -12.50 18.62
C ASP A 312 23.17 -11.27 17.84
N LEU A 313 24.36 -11.34 17.23
CA LEU A 313 24.87 -10.32 16.32
C LEU A 313 24.02 -10.19 15.05
N SER A 314 23.61 -11.30 14.46
CA SER A 314 22.72 -11.32 13.28
C SER A 314 21.34 -10.74 13.61
N GLY A 315 20.83 -11.01 14.81
CA GLY A 315 19.60 -10.41 15.34
C GLY A 315 19.74 -8.89 15.53
N ALA A 316 20.84 -8.43 16.10
CA ALA A 316 21.13 -7.01 16.30
C ALA A 316 21.24 -6.23 14.96
N VAL A 317 21.74 -6.88 13.89
CA VAL A 317 21.77 -6.33 12.52
C VAL A 317 20.40 -6.38 11.84
N ASN A 318 19.41 -7.04 12.43
CA ASN A 318 18.06 -7.24 11.90
C ASN A 318 18.02 -8.03 10.57
N ILE A 319 18.78 -9.14 10.51
CA ILE A 319 18.79 -10.06 9.35
C ILE A 319 17.62 -11.03 9.45
N THR A 320 16.38 -10.52 9.49
CA THR A 320 15.18 -11.32 9.81
C THR A 320 14.21 -11.50 8.63
N PHE A 321 14.28 -10.63 7.62
CA PHE A 321 13.38 -10.68 6.47
C PHE A 321 14.15 -10.86 5.15
N SER A 322 13.46 -11.24 4.09
CA SER A 322 14.04 -11.69 2.81
C SER A 322 15.07 -10.73 2.21
N GLU A 323 14.79 -9.42 2.24
CA GLU A 323 15.66 -8.41 1.66
C GLU A 323 16.94 -8.16 2.51
N SER A 324 16.90 -8.42 3.82
CA SER A 324 18.07 -8.25 4.70
C SER A 324 19.04 -9.43 4.65
N ILE A 325 18.60 -10.61 4.17
CA ILE A 325 19.43 -11.82 4.09
C ILE A 325 20.36 -11.72 2.87
N ALA A 326 21.64 -11.45 3.08
CA ALA A 326 22.61 -11.25 2.00
C ALA A 326 23.89 -12.07 2.14
N TYR A 327 23.92 -13.06 3.02
CA TYR A 327 25.07 -13.87 3.37
C TYR A 327 25.71 -14.54 2.14
N LEU A 328 27.00 -14.29 1.92
CA LEU A 328 27.77 -14.83 0.79
C LEU A 328 28.27 -16.26 1.03
N GLY A 329 28.48 -16.64 2.28
CA GLY A 329 29.07 -17.92 2.68
C GLY A 329 30.60 -17.91 2.75
N VAL A 330 31.14 -18.55 3.78
CA VAL A 330 32.60 -18.66 3.99
C VAL A 330 33.22 -19.54 2.92
N PHE A 331 32.67 -20.74 2.71
CA PHE A 331 33.21 -21.68 1.73
C PHE A 331 33.09 -21.16 0.28
N PRO A 332 32.00 -20.57 -0.16
CA PRO A 332 31.91 -19.89 -1.45
C PRO A 332 32.94 -18.76 -1.62
N ILE A 333 33.15 -17.92 -0.60
CA ILE A 333 34.17 -16.87 -0.63
C ILE A 333 35.58 -17.45 -0.76
N MET A 334 35.92 -18.52 -0.01
CA MET A 334 37.22 -19.18 -0.10
C MET A 334 37.49 -19.73 -1.51
N LEU A 335 36.48 -20.36 -2.12
CA LEU A 335 36.62 -20.88 -3.49
C LEU A 335 36.73 -19.74 -4.52
N ALA A 336 35.98 -18.66 -4.35
CA ALA A 336 36.08 -17.47 -5.20
C ALA A 336 37.46 -16.82 -5.07
N PHE A 337 37.98 -16.70 -3.85
CA PHE A 337 39.33 -16.20 -3.60
C PHE A 337 40.40 -17.08 -4.27
N LEU A 338 40.27 -18.41 -4.19
CA LEU A 338 41.20 -19.35 -4.89
C LEU A 338 41.22 -19.12 -6.41
N ALA A 339 40.04 -18.85 -7.02
CA ALA A 339 39.94 -18.53 -8.44
C ALA A 339 40.65 -17.21 -8.78
N ILE A 340 40.45 -16.17 -7.96
CA ILE A 340 41.06 -14.84 -8.13
C ILE A 340 42.58 -14.93 -7.96
N TYR A 341 43.05 -15.59 -6.89
CA TYR A 341 44.50 -15.77 -6.60
C TYR A 341 45.23 -16.45 -7.73
N LYS A 342 44.62 -17.41 -8.42
CA LYS A 342 45.23 -18.10 -9.57
C LYS A 342 45.24 -17.26 -10.85
N GLY A 343 44.69 -16.07 -10.84
CA GLY A 343 44.95 -15.04 -11.84
C GLY A 343 44.38 -15.30 -13.24
N TYR A 344 43.15 -15.83 -13.33
CA TYR A 344 42.46 -15.92 -14.62
C TYR A 344 42.06 -14.52 -15.10
N GLY A 345 42.72 -14.00 -16.14
CA GLY A 345 42.42 -12.66 -16.69
C GLY A 345 40.97 -12.45 -17.14
N SER A 346 40.26 -13.54 -17.40
CA SER A 346 38.82 -13.49 -17.76
C SER A 346 37.87 -13.18 -16.58
N LEU A 347 38.39 -13.17 -15.33
CA LEU A 347 37.52 -12.94 -14.13
C LEU A 347 37.25 -11.47 -13.88
N VAL A 348 38.02 -10.53 -14.44
CA VAL A 348 37.84 -9.08 -14.20
C VAL A 348 36.40 -8.62 -14.49
N ARG A 349 35.81 -9.07 -15.58
CA ARG A 349 34.41 -8.71 -15.93
C ARG A 349 33.40 -9.17 -14.86
N TRP A 350 33.64 -10.35 -14.28
CA TRP A 350 32.78 -10.88 -13.22
C TRP A 350 32.98 -10.12 -11.91
N LEU A 351 34.22 -9.79 -11.56
CA LEU A 351 34.53 -9.00 -10.38
C LEU A 351 33.88 -7.59 -10.47
N VAL A 352 34.03 -6.93 -11.61
CA VAL A 352 33.42 -5.62 -11.82
C VAL A 352 31.90 -5.73 -11.65
N LEU A 353 31.25 -6.70 -12.30
CA LEU A 353 29.79 -6.89 -12.17
C LEU A 353 29.39 -7.18 -10.71
N GLY A 354 30.08 -8.13 -10.05
CA GLY A 354 29.77 -8.55 -8.68
C GLY A 354 29.94 -7.40 -7.68
N VAL A 355 31.06 -6.67 -7.74
CA VAL A 355 31.31 -5.53 -6.85
C VAL A 355 30.30 -4.40 -7.11
N THR A 356 30.01 -4.08 -8.38
CA THR A 356 29.03 -3.04 -8.70
C THR A 356 27.65 -3.39 -8.15
N THR A 357 27.14 -4.60 -8.38
CA THR A 357 25.82 -4.99 -7.89
C THR A 357 25.79 -5.16 -6.37
N MET A 358 26.89 -5.58 -5.74
CA MET A 358 27.06 -5.62 -4.30
C MET A 358 26.97 -4.21 -3.67
N VAL A 359 27.69 -3.22 -4.23
CA VAL A 359 27.63 -1.83 -3.76
C VAL A 359 26.26 -1.22 -3.98
N LEU A 360 25.64 -1.45 -5.13
CA LEU A 360 24.30 -0.95 -5.41
C LEU A 360 23.22 -1.59 -4.50
N SER A 361 23.41 -2.84 -4.06
CA SER A 361 22.48 -3.51 -3.15
C SER A 361 22.48 -2.94 -1.73
N LEU A 362 23.54 -2.19 -1.32
CA LEU A 362 23.59 -1.43 -0.09
C LEU A 362 22.57 -0.25 -0.06
N GLY A 363 21.96 0.06 -1.21
CA GLY A 363 20.95 1.10 -1.33
C GLY A 363 21.48 2.53 -1.32
N PRO A 364 20.64 3.53 -1.02
CA PRO A 364 21.01 4.93 -1.09
C PRO A 364 21.90 5.41 0.07
N LEU A 365 21.82 4.76 1.25
CA LEU A 365 22.56 5.12 2.47
C LEU A 365 23.30 3.91 3.02
N LEU A 366 24.54 4.11 3.47
CA LEU A 366 25.32 3.04 4.08
C LEU A 366 24.75 2.65 5.45
N LYS A 367 24.47 1.34 5.62
CA LYS A 367 24.10 0.73 6.90
C LYS A 367 25.17 -0.23 7.39
N ILE A 368 25.49 -0.14 8.66
CA ILE A 368 26.40 -1.07 9.37
C ILE A 368 25.80 -1.38 10.75
N GLY A 369 25.60 -2.64 11.04
CA GLY A 369 25.09 -3.07 12.34
C GLY A 369 23.62 -2.66 12.59
N GLY A 370 22.80 -2.61 11.54
CA GLY A 370 21.39 -2.25 11.60
C GLY A 370 21.11 -0.74 11.63
N ARG A 371 22.17 0.09 11.61
CA ARG A 371 22.05 1.56 11.68
C ARG A 371 22.64 2.24 10.46
N VAL A 372 22.06 3.38 10.08
CA VAL A 372 22.64 4.25 9.05
C VAL A 372 23.91 4.87 9.62
N VAL A 373 25.00 4.84 8.83
CA VAL A 373 26.27 5.45 9.23
C VAL A 373 26.22 6.94 8.94
N GLU A 374 26.44 7.74 9.98
CA GLU A 374 26.49 9.20 9.89
C GLU A 374 27.90 9.71 10.11
N THR A 375 28.27 10.75 9.39
CA THR A 375 29.52 11.50 9.54
C THR A 375 29.20 12.91 9.96
N GLN A 376 30.07 13.51 10.75
CA GLN A 376 29.95 14.94 11.10
C GLN A 376 30.74 15.76 10.08
N ILE A 377 30.05 16.66 9.38
CA ILE A 377 30.61 17.65 8.47
C ILE A 377 30.18 19.03 9.00
N ASP A 378 31.14 19.86 9.41
CA ASP A 378 30.86 21.19 9.97
C ASP A 378 29.87 21.17 11.15
N ASN A 379 29.96 20.17 12.04
CA ASN A 379 29.08 19.90 13.18
C ASN A 379 27.62 19.52 12.79
N ILE A 380 27.37 19.21 11.51
CA ILE A 380 26.08 18.69 11.02
C ILE A 380 26.23 17.18 10.82
N SER A 381 25.36 16.39 11.45
CA SER A 381 25.30 14.95 11.20
C SER A 381 24.72 14.71 9.81
N SER A 382 25.45 14.00 8.95
CA SER A 382 25.04 13.69 7.59
C SER A 382 25.27 12.20 7.30
N PRO A 383 24.26 11.50 6.69
CA PRO A 383 24.42 10.10 6.34
C PRO A 383 25.39 9.92 5.15
N ILE A 384 26.10 8.79 5.12
CA ILE A 384 26.94 8.44 3.98
C ILE A 384 26.06 7.98 2.81
N VAL A 385 26.03 8.82 1.76
CA VAL A 385 25.25 8.57 0.54
C VAL A 385 26.00 7.65 -0.41
N LEU A 386 25.34 6.63 -0.94
CA LEU A 386 25.87 5.63 -1.85
C LEU A 386 25.38 5.82 -3.28
N PRO A 387 26.07 5.23 -4.29
CA PRO A 387 25.75 5.42 -5.71
C PRO A 387 24.31 5.09 -6.11
N TYR A 388 23.60 4.22 -5.37
CA TYR A 388 22.21 3.91 -5.64
C TYR A 388 21.28 5.14 -5.52
N ALA A 389 21.62 6.13 -4.70
CA ALA A 389 20.87 7.37 -4.58
C ALA A 389 20.71 8.10 -5.91
N LEU A 390 21.70 8.00 -6.81
CA LEU A 390 21.63 8.56 -8.17
C LEU A 390 20.67 7.79 -9.07
N LEU A 391 20.50 6.50 -8.83
CA LEU A 391 19.61 5.64 -9.61
C LEU A 391 18.16 5.74 -9.13
N ALA A 392 17.93 6.06 -7.87
CA ALA A 392 16.61 6.04 -7.22
C ALA A 392 15.57 6.93 -7.94
N ASN A 393 16.01 8.02 -8.56
CA ASN A 393 15.16 8.97 -9.28
C ASN A 393 15.06 8.69 -10.79
N LEU A 394 15.67 7.62 -11.28
CA LEU A 394 15.57 7.26 -12.69
C LEU A 394 14.31 6.42 -12.96
N PRO A 395 13.68 6.56 -14.14
CA PRO A 395 12.58 5.70 -14.56
C PRO A 395 12.90 4.22 -14.34
N PHE A 396 11.91 3.43 -13.91
CA PHE A 396 11.99 2.02 -13.49
C PHE A 396 12.66 1.76 -12.12
N PHE A 397 13.68 2.54 -11.70
CA PHE A 397 14.26 2.46 -10.36
C PHE A 397 13.39 3.18 -9.34
N GLU A 398 12.79 4.31 -9.71
CA GLU A 398 11.81 5.05 -8.94
C GLU A 398 10.65 4.16 -8.45
N TRP A 399 10.21 3.18 -9.27
CA TRP A 399 9.12 2.27 -8.92
C TRP A 399 9.57 1.09 -8.05
N SER A 400 10.86 0.98 -7.74
CA SER A 400 11.41 -0.11 -6.96
C SER A 400 11.99 0.36 -5.63
N ARG A 401 11.38 -0.12 -4.54
CA ARG A 401 11.82 0.18 -3.17
C ARG A 401 12.84 -0.81 -2.59
N THR A 402 13.35 -1.76 -3.37
CA THR A 402 14.09 -2.92 -2.87
C THR A 402 15.48 -3.07 -3.50
N PRO A 403 16.45 -2.15 -3.20
CA PRO A 403 17.82 -2.23 -3.73
C PRO A 403 18.50 -3.58 -3.45
N ALA A 404 18.18 -4.21 -2.32
CA ALA A 404 18.73 -5.50 -1.91
C ALA A 404 18.58 -6.60 -2.97
N ARG A 405 17.60 -6.54 -3.85
CA ARG A 405 17.37 -7.54 -4.92
C ARG A 405 18.47 -7.58 -5.98
N LEU A 406 19.28 -6.50 -6.11
CA LEU A 406 20.52 -6.52 -6.92
C LEU A 406 21.50 -7.59 -6.47
N HIS A 407 21.42 -8.02 -5.20
CA HIS A 407 22.27 -9.02 -4.61
C HIS A 407 22.17 -10.40 -5.29
N ALA A 408 21.06 -10.74 -5.94
CA ALA A 408 20.95 -11.95 -6.74
C ALA A 408 21.98 -11.98 -7.88
N THR A 409 22.25 -10.83 -8.54
CA THR A 409 23.32 -10.75 -9.55
C THR A 409 24.70 -10.96 -8.92
N THR A 410 24.94 -10.41 -7.72
CA THR A 410 26.16 -10.66 -6.94
C THR A 410 26.35 -12.16 -6.68
N HIS A 411 25.30 -12.89 -6.29
CA HIS A 411 25.36 -14.34 -6.06
C HIS A 411 25.56 -15.14 -7.34
N LEU A 412 25.04 -14.71 -8.49
CA LEU A 412 25.34 -15.36 -9.76
C LEU A 412 26.83 -15.24 -10.10
N VAL A 413 27.41 -14.07 -9.87
CA VAL A 413 28.84 -13.85 -10.04
C VAL A 413 29.64 -14.73 -9.07
N LEU A 414 29.24 -14.79 -7.80
CA LEU A 414 29.85 -15.65 -6.81
C LEU A 414 29.81 -17.13 -7.25
N ALA A 415 28.67 -17.63 -7.74
CA ALA A 415 28.53 -18.99 -8.25
C ALA A 415 29.51 -19.30 -9.41
N ILE A 416 29.72 -18.31 -10.30
CA ILE A 416 30.69 -18.43 -11.40
C ILE A 416 32.13 -18.48 -10.86
N LEU A 417 32.47 -17.60 -9.92
CA LEU A 417 33.81 -17.60 -9.29
C LEU A 417 34.06 -18.92 -8.52
N VAL A 418 33.07 -19.42 -7.82
CA VAL A 418 33.10 -20.72 -7.14
C VAL A 418 33.32 -21.86 -8.13
N ALA A 419 32.68 -21.82 -9.30
CA ALA A 419 32.92 -22.83 -10.33
C ALA A 419 34.36 -22.87 -10.77
N TYR A 420 35.02 -21.72 -10.96
CA TYR A 420 36.43 -21.66 -11.27
C TYR A 420 37.30 -22.17 -10.11
N GLY A 421 37.05 -21.78 -8.88
CA GLY A 421 37.77 -22.23 -7.69
C GLY A 421 37.63 -23.74 -7.45
N ALA A 422 36.39 -24.24 -7.57
CA ALA A 422 36.11 -25.66 -7.47
C ALA A 422 36.82 -26.48 -8.57
N ALA A 423 36.85 -25.97 -9.81
CA ALA A 423 37.60 -26.62 -10.91
C ALA A 423 39.08 -26.74 -10.56
N ILE A 424 39.71 -25.69 -10.05
CA ILE A 424 41.11 -25.68 -9.62
C ILE A 424 41.34 -26.74 -8.53
N LEU A 425 40.47 -26.81 -7.55
CA LEU A 425 40.62 -27.72 -6.42
C LEU A 425 40.40 -29.18 -6.84
N ILE A 426 39.33 -29.45 -7.61
CA ILE A 426 38.95 -30.79 -8.07
C ILE A 426 40.02 -31.38 -9.01
N ASP A 427 40.59 -30.57 -9.90
CA ASP A 427 41.61 -31.01 -10.89
C ASP A 427 42.96 -31.36 -10.28
N ARG A 428 43.20 -31.02 -9.01
CA ARG A 428 44.41 -31.49 -8.28
C ARG A 428 44.40 -33.00 -8.05
N PHE A 429 43.20 -33.60 -8.01
CA PHE A 429 43.06 -35.04 -7.74
C PHE A 429 43.04 -35.83 -9.06
N LYS A 430 43.94 -36.84 -9.17
CA LYS A 430 44.03 -37.67 -10.38
C LYS A 430 42.92 -38.73 -10.46
N ALA A 431 42.60 -39.37 -9.32
CA ALA A 431 41.61 -40.43 -9.26
C ALA A 431 40.17 -39.89 -9.37
N LYS A 432 39.37 -40.51 -10.23
CA LYS A 432 37.98 -40.10 -10.47
C LYS A 432 37.11 -40.10 -9.19
N TRP A 433 37.30 -41.08 -8.33
CA TRP A 433 36.52 -41.19 -7.10
C TRP A 433 36.88 -40.10 -6.08
N HIS A 434 38.14 -39.68 -5.97
CA HIS A 434 38.53 -38.51 -5.17
C HIS A 434 37.83 -37.22 -5.66
N ARG A 435 37.78 -37.04 -7.00
CA ARG A 435 37.07 -35.89 -7.59
C ARG A 435 35.58 -35.90 -7.25
N LEU A 436 34.95 -37.07 -7.25
CA LEU A 436 33.54 -37.22 -6.85
C LEU A 436 33.36 -36.93 -5.36
N ILE A 437 34.20 -37.47 -4.49
CA ILE A 437 34.16 -37.21 -3.06
C ILE A 437 34.34 -35.72 -2.75
N ILE A 438 35.35 -35.07 -3.30
CA ILE A 438 35.56 -33.64 -3.03
C ILE A 438 34.40 -32.79 -3.53
N THR A 439 33.82 -33.14 -4.69
CA THR A 439 32.61 -32.47 -5.19
C THR A 439 31.44 -32.68 -4.26
N PHE A 440 31.22 -33.90 -3.79
CA PHE A 440 30.17 -34.21 -2.82
C PHE A 440 30.36 -33.41 -1.51
N VAL A 441 31.55 -33.39 -0.97
CA VAL A 441 31.89 -32.64 0.26
C VAL A 441 31.65 -31.15 0.05
N LEU A 442 32.15 -30.56 -1.04
CA LEU A 442 31.94 -29.14 -1.34
C LEU A 442 30.46 -28.79 -1.48
N THR A 443 29.71 -29.60 -2.22
CA THR A 443 28.28 -29.35 -2.40
C THR A 443 27.51 -29.48 -1.10
N THR A 444 27.84 -30.48 -0.27
CA THR A 444 27.19 -30.70 1.03
C THR A 444 27.50 -29.56 2.00
N ILE A 445 28.75 -29.13 2.13
CA ILE A 445 29.14 -28.06 3.04
C ILE A 445 28.42 -26.74 2.62
N ILE A 446 28.51 -26.38 1.33
CA ILE A 446 27.88 -25.17 0.83
C ILE A 446 26.36 -25.24 0.99
N PHE A 447 25.74 -26.37 0.73
CA PHE A 447 24.31 -26.56 0.90
C PHE A 447 23.86 -26.35 2.36
N LEU A 448 24.58 -26.96 3.31
CA LEU A 448 24.32 -26.81 4.75
C LEU A 448 24.56 -25.37 5.23
N GLU A 449 25.62 -24.74 4.73
CA GLU A 449 25.93 -23.33 5.03
C GLU A 449 24.83 -22.37 4.55
N TYR A 450 24.16 -22.71 3.44
CA TYR A 450 23.14 -21.89 2.80
C TYR A 450 21.72 -22.15 3.29
N LEU A 451 21.50 -23.09 4.20
CA LEU A 451 20.23 -23.26 4.86
C LEU A 451 19.91 -22.01 5.68
N VAL A 452 18.81 -21.32 5.38
CA VAL A 452 18.37 -20.12 6.14
C VAL A 452 17.66 -20.53 7.42
N VAL A 453 16.90 -21.62 7.35
CA VAL A 453 16.18 -22.23 8.46
C VAL A 453 15.98 -23.71 8.17
N PHE A 454 15.96 -24.54 9.22
CA PHE A 454 15.64 -25.98 9.10
C PHE A 454 15.05 -26.52 10.41
N PRO A 455 13.90 -27.22 10.39
CA PRO A 455 13.00 -27.45 9.25
C PRO A 455 12.47 -26.16 8.62
N PHE A 456 12.12 -26.22 7.32
CA PHE A 456 11.60 -25.06 6.62
C PHE A 456 10.13 -24.79 7.03
N PRO A 457 9.74 -23.55 7.36
CA PRO A 457 8.37 -23.25 7.74
C PRO A 457 7.38 -23.55 6.61
N VAL A 458 6.24 -24.09 6.99
CA VAL A 458 5.09 -24.30 6.09
C VAL A 458 3.82 -23.81 6.78
N THR A 459 2.93 -23.22 5.99
CA THR A 459 1.63 -22.72 6.46
C THR A 459 0.56 -23.73 6.09
N GLY A 460 -0.23 -24.17 7.07
CA GLY A 460 -1.38 -25.06 6.84
C GLY A 460 -2.43 -24.37 5.99
N THR A 461 -2.96 -25.10 5.01
CA THR A 461 -4.04 -24.67 4.11
C THR A 461 -5.24 -25.59 4.21
N GLU A 462 -5.36 -26.31 5.34
CA GLU A 462 -6.55 -27.10 5.61
C GLU A 462 -7.75 -26.21 5.45
N SER A 463 -8.72 -26.69 4.66
CA SER A 463 -9.91 -25.93 4.27
C SER A 463 -10.58 -25.38 5.51
N ARG A 464 -10.34 -24.12 5.82
CA ARG A 464 -10.88 -23.50 7.02
C ARG A 464 -12.38 -23.51 6.91
N LYS A 465 -13.04 -24.07 7.91
CA LYS A 465 -14.51 -24.20 7.96
C LYS A 465 -15.20 -22.88 7.61
N VAL A 466 -14.63 -21.79 8.07
CA VAL A 466 -15.04 -20.42 7.76
C VAL A 466 -15.26 -20.17 6.26
N HIS A 467 -14.26 -20.48 5.43
CA HIS A 467 -14.35 -20.22 3.99
C HIS A 467 -15.30 -21.19 3.27
N THR A 468 -15.43 -22.40 3.78
CA THR A 468 -16.38 -23.39 3.23
C THR A 468 -17.83 -23.01 3.54
N VAL A 469 -18.08 -22.43 4.73
CA VAL A 469 -19.41 -21.91 5.09
C VAL A 469 -19.74 -20.70 4.23
N ALA A 470 -18.81 -19.79 4.00
CA ALA A 470 -19.04 -18.61 3.14
C ALA A 470 -19.35 -18.97 1.66
N LYS A 471 -19.14 -20.21 1.24
CA LYS A 471 -19.52 -20.71 -0.09
C LYS A 471 -21.01 -21.05 -0.22
N THR A 472 -21.71 -21.23 0.91
CA THR A 472 -23.08 -21.76 0.91
C THR A 472 -24.10 -20.75 0.36
N GLU A 473 -23.82 -19.47 0.46
CA GLU A 473 -24.67 -18.40 -0.04
C GLU A 473 -23.84 -17.35 -0.80
N THR A 474 -24.41 -16.79 -1.83
CA THR A 474 -23.76 -15.74 -2.64
C THR A 474 -23.84 -14.40 -1.93
N GLY A 475 -22.78 -13.59 -2.07
CA GLY A 475 -22.68 -12.25 -1.54
C GLY A 475 -21.23 -11.90 -1.17
N ALA A 476 -20.93 -10.60 -1.08
CA ALA A 476 -19.57 -10.14 -0.85
C ALA A 476 -19.06 -10.44 0.57
N VAL A 477 -17.78 -10.70 0.66
CA VAL A 477 -17.04 -10.88 1.93
C VAL A 477 -16.36 -9.56 2.30
N LEU A 478 -16.60 -9.07 3.51
CA LEU A 478 -15.90 -7.93 4.12
C LEU A 478 -14.84 -8.47 5.09
N PRO A 479 -13.54 -8.42 4.74
CA PRO A 479 -12.48 -8.84 5.65
C PRO A 479 -12.10 -7.72 6.62
N LEU A 480 -12.07 -8.02 7.91
CA LEU A 480 -11.73 -7.11 9.01
C LEU A 480 -10.66 -7.72 9.94
N PRO A 481 -9.88 -6.90 10.67
CA PRO A 481 -9.68 -5.46 10.42
C PRO A 481 -9.00 -5.18 9.06
N VAL A 482 -8.99 -3.93 8.62
CA VAL A 482 -8.35 -3.53 7.34
C VAL A 482 -6.84 -3.54 7.49
N THR A 483 -6.24 -4.70 7.26
CA THR A 483 -4.81 -4.95 7.37
C THR A 483 -4.30 -5.78 6.19
N ASN A 484 -2.98 -5.81 5.99
CA ASN A 484 -2.36 -6.68 4.99
C ASN A 484 -2.64 -8.17 5.26
N SER A 485 -2.63 -8.58 6.52
CA SER A 485 -2.88 -9.98 6.92
C SER A 485 -4.31 -10.40 6.57
N SER A 486 -5.31 -9.59 6.92
CA SER A 486 -6.71 -9.88 6.59
C SER A 486 -6.98 -9.89 5.10
N ALA A 487 -6.34 -8.97 4.36
CA ALA A 487 -6.46 -8.92 2.90
C ALA A 487 -5.86 -10.17 2.22
N THR A 488 -4.69 -10.62 2.65
CA THR A 488 -4.07 -11.83 2.09
C THR A 488 -4.82 -13.11 2.48
N GLU A 489 -5.35 -13.17 3.70
CA GLU A 489 -6.20 -14.27 4.16
C GLU A 489 -7.52 -14.33 3.36
N ALA A 490 -8.12 -13.17 3.06
CA ALA A 490 -9.33 -13.12 2.23
C ALA A 490 -9.05 -13.61 0.79
N LEU A 491 -7.86 -13.33 0.22
CA LEU A 491 -7.44 -13.91 -1.06
C LEU A 491 -7.39 -15.44 -1.01
N PHE A 492 -6.82 -16.01 0.06
CA PHE A 492 -6.84 -17.46 0.27
C PHE A 492 -8.28 -17.98 0.35
N GLY A 493 -9.12 -17.36 1.16
CA GLY A 493 -10.53 -17.72 1.31
C GLY A 493 -11.30 -17.68 -0.02
N GLN A 494 -11.01 -16.69 -0.86
CA GLN A 494 -11.65 -16.55 -2.17
C GLN A 494 -11.35 -17.71 -3.12
N THR A 495 -10.21 -18.37 -2.99
CA THR A 495 -9.93 -19.58 -3.79
C THR A 495 -10.82 -20.76 -3.41
N ILE A 496 -11.50 -20.71 -2.25
CA ILE A 496 -12.40 -21.74 -1.72
C ILE A 496 -13.87 -21.35 -1.95
N ASN A 497 -14.25 -20.13 -1.49
CA ASN A 497 -15.64 -19.68 -1.52
C ASN A 497 -16.05 -19.02 -2.86
N GLU A 498 -15.09 -18.51 -3.62
CA GLU A 498 -15.28 -17.82 -4.91
C GLU A 498 -16.14 -16.55 -4.84
N GLN A 499 -16.36 -15.99 -3.65
CA GLN A 499 -17.16 -14.78 -3.43
C GLN A 499 -16.34 -13.51 -3.71
N PRO A 500 -16.99 -12.41 -4.13
CA PRO A 500 -16.30 -11.12 -4.25
C PRO A 500 -15.85 -10.62 -2.87
N ILE A 501 -14.75 -9.88 -2.83
CA ILE A 501 -14.16 -9.29 -1.63
C ILE A 501 -14.35 -7.78 -1.68
N ILE A 502 -14.87 -7.19 -0.60
CA ILE A 502 -14.89 -5.75 -0.40
C ILE A 502 -13.51 -5.31 0.10
N GLY A 503 -12.77 -4.58 -0.74
CA GLY A 503 -11.37 -4.28 -0.54
C GLY A 503 -10.45 -5.33 -1.14
N GLY A 504 -9.22 -5.38 -0.65
CA GLY A 504 -8.22 -6.33 -1.11
C GLY A 504 -6.83 -5.71 -1.25
N ARG A 505 -5.89 -6.54 -1.71
CA ARG A 505 -4.51 -6.19 -1.95
C ARG A 505 -3.96 -7.01 -3.11
N LEU A 506 -3.19 -6.40 -4.01
CA LEU A 506 -2.34 -7.10 -4.97
C LEU A 506 -1.02 -6.34 -5.14
N PHE A 507 0.11 -6.99 -4.86
CA PHE A 507 1.50 -6.47 -4.92
C PHE A 507 1.80 -5.33 -3.97
N ARG A 508 0.84 -4.44 -3.70
CA ARG A 508 0.95 -3.28 -2.81
C ARG A 508 -0.42 -2.89 -2.26
N ASP A 509 -0.42 -2.13 -1.19
CA ASP A 509 -1.61 -1.49 -0.68
C ASP A 509 -2.14 -0.47 -1.70
N MET A 510 -3.46 -0.41 -1.79
CA MET A 510 -4.20 0.52 -2.64
C MET A 510 -5.16 1.35 -1.76
N PRO A 511 -4.63 2.34 -1.00
CA PRO A 511 -5.39 3.02 0.04
C PRO A 511 -6.65 3.70 -0.50
N LYS A 512 -6.60 4.34 -1.66
CA LYS A 512 -7.77 4.97 -2.29
C LYS A 512 -8.82 3.94 -2.72
N ARG A 513 -8.44 2.73 -3.09
CA ARG A 513 -9.38 1.67 -3.47
C ARG A 513 -9.99 0.96 -2.26
N ASN A 514 -9.32 1.00 -1.12
CA ASN A 514 -9.81 0.43 0.15
C ASN A 514 -10.70 1.39 0.94
N THR A 515 -11.09 2.55 0.39
CA THR A 515 -11.93 3.54 1.06
C THR A 515 -13.27 2.95 1.50
N ILE A 516 -13.93 2.17 0.64
CA ILE A 516 -15.19 1.47 0.99
C ILE A 516 -14.98 0.49 2.14
N GLN A 517 -13.92 -0.32 2.10
CA GLN A 517 -13.62 -1.28 3.17
C GLN A 517 -13.37 -0.58 4.50
N ARG A 518 -12.63 0.53 4.50
CA ARG A 518 -12.36 1.33 5.71
C ARG A 518 -13.65 1.94 6.26
N PHE A 519 -14.45 2.55 5.40
CA PHE A 519 -15.76 3.08 5.79
C PHE A 519 -16.64 2.01 6.43
N LEU A 520 -16.75 0.82 5.81
CA LEU A 520 -17.52 -0.28 6.36
C LEU A 520 -16.92 -0.82 7.69
N GLN A 521 -15.59 -0.81 7.83
CA GLN A 521 -14.96 -1.13 9.11
C GLN A 521 -15.40 -0.16 10.21
N GLU A 522 -15.37 1.15 9.96
CA GLU A 522 -15.79 2.14 10.95
C GLU A 522 -17.26 1.98 11.32
N ILE A 523 -18.13 1.65 10.34
CA ILE A 523 -19.54 1.35 10.61
C ILE A 523 -19.71 0.08 11.45
N VAL A 524 -18.93 -0.98 11.17
CA VAL A 524 -19.15 -2.31 11.76
C VAL A 524 -18.48 -2.43 13.12
N VAL A 525 -17.24 -1.96 13.25
CA VAL A 525 -16.37 -2.18 14.43
C VAL A 525 -16.36 -0.98 15.36
N GLU A 526 -16.76 0.21 14.88
CA GLU A 526 -16.74 1.46 15.67
C GLU A 526 -15.35 1.72 16.29
N THR A 527 -14.29 1.53 15.50
CA THR A 527 -12.92 1.57 16.02
C THR A 527 -12.50 2.93 16.54
N GLY A 528 -13.19 3.99 16.15
CA GLY A 528 -12.79 5.35 16.47
C GLY A 528 -13.87 6.21 17.12
N VAL A 529 -15.16 5.84 17.09
CA VAL A 529 -16.28 6.68 17.53
C VAL A 529 -16.91 6.11 18.79
N THR A 530 -17.10 6.94 19.80
CA THR A 530 -17.75 6.57 21.08
C THR A 530 -19.17 7.09 21.15
N GLN A 531 -19.97 6.68 22.14
CA GLN A 531 -21.34 7.17 22.33
C GLN A 531 -21.42 8.70 22.55
N LEU A 532 -20.32 9.28 23.08
CA LEU A 532 -20.15 10.72 23.25
C LEU A 532 -18.99 11.14 22.34
N ASP A 533 -19.28 11.46 21.09
CA ASP A 533 -18.31 11.86 20.09
C ASP A 533 -18.81 13.06 19.27
N ILE A 534 -17.93 13.59 18.42
CA ILE A 534 -18.24 14.72 17.53
C ILE A 534 -19.17 14.36 16.37
N VAL A 535 -19.37 13.07 16.10
CA VAL A 535 -20.30 12.55 15.10
C VAL A 535 -21.31 11.63 15.77
N ARG A 536 -22.55 11.65 15.29
CA ARG A 536 -23.58 10.73 15.73
C ARG A 536 -23.26 9.31 15.22
N LEU A 537 -23.26 8.34 16.13
CA LEU A 537 -23.16 6.93 15.76
C LEU A 537 -24.38 6.48 14.95
N PRO A 538 -24.19 5.84 13.79
CA PRO A 538 -25.27 5.26 13.03
C PRO A 538 -25.97 4.16 13.81
N LYS A 539 -27.31 4.07 13.71
CA LYS A 539 -28.09 3.00 14.35
C LYS A 539 -27.85 1.66 13.66
N ASN A 540 -28.06 0.54 14.38
CA ASN A 540 -27.78 -0.79 13.83
C ASN A 540 -28.56 -1.11 12.53
N HIS A 541 -29.77 -0.63 12.37
CA HIS A 541 -30.54 -0.81 11.14
C HIS A 541 -29.94 -0.02 9.96
N GLU A 542 -29.46 1.21 10.21
CA GLU A 542 -28.77 2.05 9.22
C GLU A 542 -27.47 1.36 8.76
N ARG A 543 -26.69 0.82 9.71
CA ARG A 543 -25.46 0.08 9.44
C ARG A 543 -25.71 -1.16 8.58
N ARG A 544 -26.74 -1.97 8.96
CA ARG A 544 -27.11 -3.17 8.18
C ARG A 544 -27.60 -2.80 6.78
N ALA A 545 -28.36 -1.71 6.64
CA ALA A 545 -28.81 -1.26 5.33
C ALA A 545 -27.64 -0.84 4.43
N VAL A 546 -26.63 -0.15 4.96
CA VAL A 546 -25.41 0.20 4.21
C VAL A 546 -24.67 -1.07 3.79
N LEU A 547 -24.47 -2.05 4.68
CA LEU A 547 -23.85 -3.33 4.35
C LEU A 547 -24.56 -4.06 3.19
N ARG A 548 -25.90 -4.08 3.19
CA ARG A 548 -26.69 -4.68 2.10
C ARG A 548 -26.51 -3.96 0.77
N ARG A 549 -26.35 -2.63 0.79
CA ARG A 549 -26.10 -1.85 -0.44
C ARG A 549 -24.79 -2.18 -1.11
N TYR A 550 -23.81 -2.66 -0.32
CA TYR A 550 -22.53 -3.15 -0.83
C TYR A 550 -22.54 -4.68 -1.06
N ASP A 551 -23.72 -5.32 -1.12
CA ASP A 551 -23.89 -6.75 -1.29
C ASP A 551 -23.13 -7.59 -0.24
N THR A 552 -22.88 -7.00 0.95
CA THR A 552 -22.16 -7.68 2.03
C THR A 552 -23.05 -8.78 2.62
N LYS A 553 -22.66 -10.04 2.40
CA LYS A 553 -23.32 -11.19 3.04
C LYS A 553 -22.50 -11.69 4.23
N TRP A 554 -21.17 -11.63 4.08
CA TRP A 554 -20.23 -12.22 5.01
C TRP A 554 -19.27 -11.18 5.55
N VAL A 555 -18.98 -11.23 6.84
CA VAL A 555 -17.93 -10.45 7.49
C VAL A 555 -16.97 -11.43 8.14
N THR A 556 -15.69 -11.39 7.76
CA THR A 556 -14.63 -12.14 8.42
C THR A 556 -13.88 -11.23 9.38
N TYR A 557 -13.66 -11.67 10.59
CA TYR A 557 -12.84 -10.97 11.57
C TYR A 557 -11.64 -11.81 11.98
N GLN A 558 -10.44 -11.28 11.77
CA GLN A 558 -9.18 -11.94 12.09
C GLN A 558 -8.53 -11.27 13.31
N ASN A 559 -8.19 -12.06 14.33
CA ASN A 559 -7.36 -11.56 15.41
C ASN A 559 -5.89 -11.52 15.00
N LEU A 560 -5.25 -10.37 15.19
CA LEU A 560 -3.84 -10.16 14.85
C LEU A 560 -2.90 -10.49 16.01
N ASP A 561 -3.41 -10.57 17.23
CA ASP A 561 -2.61 -10.93 18.42
C ASP A 561 -2.68 -12.43 18.67
N SER A 562 -1.58 -13.12 18.38
CA SER A 562 -1.47 -14.56 18.53
C SER A 562 -1.40 -15.05 19.99
N ASN A 563 -1.22 -14.14 20.96
CA ASN A 563 -1.10 -14.48 22.37
C ASN A 563 -2.43 -14.45 23.13
N ILE A 564 -3.44 -13.81 22.54
CA ILE A 564 -4.79 -13.73 23.07
C ILE A 564 -5.66 -14.60 22.17
N GLY A 565 -6.40 -15.54 22.72
CA GLY A 565 -7.35 -16.36 21.95
C GLY A 565 -8.24 -15.47 21.08
N LEU A 566 -8.88 -16.04 20.04
CA LEU A 566 -9.71 -15.28 19.11
C LEU A 566 -10.78 -14.47 19.87
N GLN A 567 -10.67 -13.16 19.81
CA GLN A 567 -11.61 -12.20 20.37
C GLN A 567 -12.04 -11.24 19.25
N TRP A 568 -13.29 -10.85 19.26
CA TRP A 568 -13.86 -9.84 18.36
C TRP A 568 -14.55 -8.75 19.16
N PRO A 569 -14.72 -7.54 18.61
CA PRO A 569 -15.45 -6.47 19.27
C PRO A 569 -16.91 -6.84 19.53
N GLU A 570 -17.43 -6.53 20.73
CA GLU A 570 -18.83 -6.79 21.10
C GLU A 570 -19.81 -6.14 20.12
N ASN A 571 -19.47 -4.97 19.58
CA ASN A 571 -20.30 -4.23 18.61
C ASN A 571 -20.57 -5.05 17.34
N LEU A 572 -19.60 -5.88 16.92
CA LEU A 572 -19.75 -6.77 15.77
C LEU A 572 -20.84 -7.81 16.01
N GLU A 573 -20.84 -8.41 17.19
CA GLU A 573 -21.85 -9.41 17.59
C GLU A 573 -23.23 -8.77 17.82
N MET A 574 -23.27 -7.56 18.39
CA MET A 574 -24.52 -6.80 18.54
C MET A 574 -25.14 -6.41 17.18
N LEU A 575 -24.28 -6.15 16.16
CA LEU A 575 -24.73 -5.77 14.82
C LEU A 575 -25.17 -6.98 13.99
N LEU A 576 -24.41 -8.07 13.99
CA LEU A 576 -24.57 -9.19 13.06
C LEU A 576 -25.11 -10.46 13.73
N GLY A 577 -25.17 -10.51 15.07
CA GLY A 577 -25.40 -11.73 15.85
C GLY A 577 -24.13 -12.54 16.05
N PRO A 578 -24.22 -13.70 16.72
CA PRO A 578 -23.07 -14.54 17.00
C PRO A 578 -22.44 -15.06 15.69
N PRO A 579 -21.13 -15.35 15.68
CA PRO A 579 -20.47 -15.87 14.50
C PRO A 579 -21.04 -17.23 14.07
N VAL A 580 -21.26 -17.39 12.77
CA VAL A 580 -21.79 -18.63 12.17
C VAL A 580 -20.73 -19.72 12.05
N SER A 581 -19.46 -19.34 12.04
CA SER A 581 -18.33 -20.27 12.05
C SER A 581 -17.10 -19.59 12.66
N VAL A 582 -16.33 -20.37 13.41
CA VAL A 582 -15.10 -19.91 14.08
C VAL A 582 -13.99 -20.91 13.80
N ASP A 583 -12.81 -20.41 13.49
CA ASP A 583 -11.54 -21.12 13.35
C ASP A 583 -10.54 -20.55 14.36
N GLU A 584 -9.31 -21.07 14.44
CA GLU A 584 -8.30 -20.63 15.42
C GLU A 584 -8.01 -19.13 15.39
N LYS A 585 -8.09 -18.49 14.20
CA LYS A 585 -7.72 -17.08 14.00
C LYS A 585 -8.82 -16.24 13.38
N ILE A 586 -9.91 -16.83 12.92
CA ILE A 586 -10.93 -16.15 12.12
C ILE A 586 -12.32 -16.51 12.62
N ALA A 587 -13.16 -15.49 12.80
CA ALA A 587 -14.60 -15.63 12.99
C ALA A 587 -15.34 -15.18 11.73
N LEU A 588 -16.39 -15.90 11.34
CA LEU A 588 -17.29 -15.58 10.24
C LEU A 588 -18.64 -15.16 10.78
N PHE A 589 -19.08 -13.99 10.40
CA PHE A 589 -20.41 -13.47 10.68
C PHE A 589 -21.23 -13.42 9.40
N ALA A 590 -22.53 -13.65 9.50
CA ALA A 590 -23.45 -13.53 8.41
C ALA A 590 -24.39 -12.32 8.61
N LEU A 591 -24.59 -11.51 7.58
CA LEU A 591 -25.66 -10.54 7.60
C LEU A 591 -26.98 -11.26 7.36
N SER A 592 -27.79 -11.40 8.43
CA SER A 592 -29.07 -12.13 8.40
C SER A 592 -30.17 -11.25 7.84
N ASP A 593 -31.04 -11.84 7.01
CA ASP A 593 -32.24 -11.18 6.50
C ASP A 593 -33.39 -11.16 7.53
N THR A 594 -33.26 -11.95 8.60
CA THR A 594 -34.35 -12.17 9.57
C THR A 594 -34.45 -11.11 10.68
N PHE A 595 -33.44 -10.24 10.84
CA PHE A 595 -33.43 -9.25 11.92
C PHE A 595 -34.39 -8.04 11.71
N ASP A 596 -34.95 -7.86 10.52
CA ASP A 596 -35.76 -6.68 10.18
C ASP A 596 -37.10 -7.02 9.55
N THR A 597 -37.92 -7.92 10.17
CA THR A 597 -39.29 -8.20 9.70
C THR A 597 -40.27 -7.03 9.95
N THR A 598 -39.86 -5.99 10.64
CA THR A 598 -40.67 -4.78 10.92
C THR A 598 -40.17 -3.54 10.20
N PHE A 599 -39.10 -3.65 9.38
CA PHE A 599 -38.56 -2.47 8.71
C PHE A 599 -39.20 -2.29 7.34
N ASP A 600 -39.87 -1.17 7.17
CA ASP A 600 -40.38 -0.75 5.87
C ASP A 600 -39.23 -0.54 4.90
N THR A 601 -39.06 -1.43 3.90
CA THR A 601 -38.04 -1.32 2.84
C THR A 601 -38.21 -0.05 2.00
N THR A 602 -39.29 0.72 2.22
CA THR A 602 -39.54 2.03 1.61
C THR A 602 -38.95 3.18 2.44
N SER A 603 -38.45 2.94 3.67
CA SER A 603 -37.77 4.01 4.43
C SER A 603 -36.48 4.36 3.73
N ARG A 604 -36.39 5.54 3.17
CA ARG A 604 -35.20 6.07 2.51
C ARG A 604 -34.10 6.24 3.53
N LEU A 605 -33.01 5.51 3.33
CA LEU A 605 -31.77 5.73 4.05
C LEU A 605 -31.15 7.01 3.48
N ASP A 606 -31.37 8.15 4.11
CA ASP A 606 -30.98 9.41 3.51
C ASP A 606 -29.46 9.58 3.53
N MET A 607 -28.83 9.47 4.68
CA MET A 607 -27.36 9.53 4.82
C MET A 607 -26.87 8.78 6.07
N VAL A 608 -25.68 8.20 5.97
CA VAL A 608 -24.90 7.68 7.09
C VAL A 608 -23.48 8.21 6.98
N TYR A 609 -22.94 8.78 8.04
CA TYR A 609 -21.59 9.30 8.04
C TYR A 609 -20.84 8.88 9.31
N THR A 610 -19.51 8.81 9.21
CA THR A 610 -18.59 8.46 10.29
C THR A 610 -17.22 9.08 10.03
N LEU A 611 -16.39 9.14 11.08
CA LEU A 611 -15.02 9.62 10.94
C LEU A 611 -14.18 8.61 10.16
N GLY A 612 -13.29 9.12 9.32
CA GLY A 612 -12.28 8.36 8.60
C GLY A 612 -10.90 8.44 9.28
N SER A 613 -9.88 8.67 8.47
CA SER A 613 -8.48 8.73 8.92
C SER A 613 -8.11 10.09 9.52
N ASN A 614 -6.97 10.10 10.24
CA ASN A 614 -6.27 11.30 10.71
C ASN A 614 -6.97 12.08 11.84
N TRP A 615 -7.76 11.39 12.64
CA TRP A 615 -8.34 11.95 13.87
C TRP A 615 -7.64 11.38 15.10
N HIS A 616 -7.33 12.26 16.07
CA HIS A 616 -6.93 11.85 17.41
C HIS A 616 -8.13 11.30 18.20
N PRO A 617 -7.90 10.56 19.28
CA PRO A 617 -8.97 10.13 20.17
C PRO A 617 -9.83 11.30 20.68
N VAL A 618 -11.09 11.01 21.01
CA VAL A 618 -12.02 12.01 21.55
C VAL A 618 -11.53 12.52 22.92
N GLU A 619 -11.62 13.80 23.10
CA GLU A 619 -11.28 14.53 24.34
C GLU A 619 -12.47 15.33 24.80
N ASN A 620 -12.51 15.70 26.08
CA ASN A 620 -13.57 16.55 26.62
C ASN A 620 -13.03 18.00 26.75
N TRP A 621 -13.60 18.90 25.97
CA TRP A 621 -13.30 20.32 26.00
C TRP A 621 -14.53 21.12 26.40
N ASN A 622 -14.46 21.82 27.54
CA ASN A 622 -15.59 22.59 28.08
C ASN A 622 -16.89 21.77 28.23
N ASN A 623 -16.75 20.52 28.71
CA ASN A 623 -17.84 19.54 28.84
C ASN A 623 -18.48 19.08 27.53
N THR A 624 -17.85 19.34 26.39
CA THR A 624 -18.30 18.88 25.07
C THR A 624 -17.23 18.01 24.44
N PRO A 625 -17.61 16.89 23.77
CA PRO A 625 -16.65 16.06 23.02
C PRO A 625 -15.96 16.87 21.93
N ALA A 626 -14.64 16.70 21.81
CA ALA A 626 -13.85 17.32 20.76
C ALA A 626 -12.82 16.33 20.22
N ARG A 627 -12.45 16.47 18.97
CA ARG A 627 -11.34 15.76 18.35
C ARG A 627 -10.45 16.70 17.59
N TRP A 628 -9.20 16.38 17.63
CA TRP A 628 -8.17 17.06 16.84
C TRP A 628 -7.85 16.22 15.61
N PHE A 629 -7.70 16.85 14.44
CA PHE A 629 -7.18 16.18 13.26
C PHE A 629 -5.76 16.68 12.94
N TYR A 630 -5.05 15.93 12.09
CA TYR A 630 -3.72 16.29 11.59
C TYR A 630 -3.67 16.08 10.07
N GLY A 631 -3.11 17.07 9.38
CA GLY A 631 -3.12 17.09 7.92
C GLY A 631 -4.53 17.20 7.35
N ASN A 632 -5.13 16.10 6.93
CA ASN A 632 -6.48 16.03 6.38
C ASN A 632 -7.35 15.16 7.27
N GLY A 633 -8.27 15.74 8.04
CA GLY A 633 -9.30 14.99 8.77
C GLY A 633 -10.37 14.49 7.79
N GLU A 634 -10.59 13.19 7.72
CA GLU A 634 -11.53 12.55 6.81
C GLU A 634 -12.88 12.27 7.48
N VAL A 635 -13.98 12.57 6.78
CA VAL A 635 -15.34 12.15 7.15
C VAL A 635 -15.93 11.38 5.98
N TYR A 636 -16.31 10.15 6.20
CA TYR A 636 -16.98 9.31 5.22
C TYR A 636 -18.49 9.57 5.27
N VAL A 637 -19.10 9.86 4.12
CA VAL A 637 -20.53 10.13 3.99
C VAL A 637 -21.13 9.20 2.95
N TYR A 638 -21.94 8.25 3.40
CA TYR A 638 -22.75 7.45 2.49
C TYR A 638 -24.08 8.15 2.25
N SER A 639 -24.43 8.38 0.99
CA SER A 639 -25.71 8.91 0.57
C SER A 639 -26.46 7.90 -0.30
N SER A 640 -27.74 7.67 0.00
CA SER A 640 -28.53 6.70 -0.79
C SER A 640 -28.86 7.21 -2.19
N LEU A 641 -28.85 8.51 -2.39
CA LEU A 641 -29.15 9.23 -3.63
C LEU A 641 -28.13 10.34 -3.85
N GLY A 642 -27.97 10.79 -5.09
CA GLY A 642 -27.33 12.08 -5.37
C GLY A 642 -28.18 13.20 -4.78
N GLN A 643 -27.59 14.05 -3.92
CA GLN A 643 -28.30 15.12 -3.25
C GLN A 643 -27.37 16.26 -2.83
N GLU A 644 -27.95 17.43 -2.63
CA GLU A 644 -27.22 18.56 -2.03
C GLU A 644 -27.19 18.41 -0.50
N ALA A 645 -26.05 18.74 0.09
CA ALA A 645 -25.84 18.72 1.53
C ALA A 645 -24.97 19.90 1.99
N MET A 646 -24.89 20.08 3.29
CA MET A 646 -24.00 21.02 3.96
C MET A 646 -23.29 20.31 5.11
N LEU A 647 -22.10 20.76 5.44
CA LEU A 647 -21.38 20.38 6.64
C LEU A 647 -21.56 21.47 7.70
N SER A 648 -22.08 21.09 8.86
CA SER A 648 -22.11 21.92 10.07
C SER A 648 -21.08 21.40 11.06
N MET A 649 -20.29 22.29 11.66
CA MET A 649 -19.29 21.93 12.67
C MET A 649 -18.90 23.13 13.52
N THR A 650 -18.32 22.86 14.69
CA THR A 650 -17.66 23.87 15.51
C THR A 650 -16.16 23.66 15.45
N LEU A 651 -15.43 24.65 14.93
CA LEU A 651 -13.98 24.65 14.91
C LEU A 651 -13.44 25.26 16.21
N ILE A 652 -12.45 24.57 16.78
CA ILE A 652 -11.68 25.03 17.93
C ILE A 652 -10.33 25.48 17.40
N PRO A 653 -9.99 26.76 17.45
CA PRO A 653 -8.66 27.24 17.05
C PRO A 653 -7.62 26.82 18.09
N GLU A 654 -6.44 26.51 17.65
CA GLU A 654 -5.26 26.52 18.48
C GLU A 654 -4.79 27.98 18.67
N LEU A 655 -3.63 28.17 19.26
CA LEU A 655 -3.05 29.48 19.64
C LEU A 655 -2.93 30.54 18.52
N GLU A 656 -3.11 30.14 17.25
CA GLU A 656 -3.07 31.04 16.10
C GLU A 656 -4.19 30.70 15.09
N PRO A 657 -4.68 31.66 14.28
CA PRO A 657 -5.67 31.39 13.27
C PRO A 657 -5.21 30.33 12.29
N HIS A 658 -6.03 29.27 12.12
CA HIS A 658 -5.82 28.25 11.11
C HIS A 658 -6.74 28.49 9.91
N VAL A 659 -6.26 28.17 8.73
CA VAL A 659 -7.07 28.09 7.53
C VAL A 659 -7.36 26.63 7.23
N VAL A 660 -8.64 26.25 7.35
CA VAL A 660 -9.14 24.92 7.06
C VAL A 660 -9.92 24.96 5.74
N ALA A 661 -9.47 24.21 4.74
CA ALA A 661 -10.23 24.01 3.52
C ALA A 661 -11.14 22.78 3.67
N VAL A 662 -12.40 22.92 3.28
CA VAL A 662 -13.36 21.83 3.19
C VAL A 662 -13.41 21.37 1.74
N LYS A 663 -13.12 20.10 1.50
CA LYS A 663 -13.20 19.46 0.19
C LYS A 663 -14.20 18.33 0.21
N VAL A 664 -14.90 18.13 -0.88
CA VAL A 664 -15.82 16.98 -1.07
C VAL A 664 -15.43 16.27 -2.36
N ASN A 665 -15.13 14.98 -2.26
CA ASN A 665 -14.64 14.16 -3.38
C ASN A 665 -13.42 14.78 -4.11
N GLY A 666 -12.58 15.54 -3.35
CA GLY A 666 -11.41 16.25 -3.85
C GLY A 666 -11.67 17.66 -4.40
N GLU A 667 -12.93 18.08 -4.57
CA GLU A 667 -13.30 19.43 -5.00
C GLU A 667 -13.41 20.39 -3.81
N LEU A 668 -12.84 21.58 -3.95
CA LEU A 668 -12.87 22.61 -2.90
C LEU A 668 -14.28 23.21 -2.77
N VAL A 669 -14.88 23.12 -1.58
CA VAL A 669 -16.15 23.74 -1.27
C VAL A 669 -15.95 25.14 -0.71
N THR A 670 -15.05 25.28 0.29
CA THR A 670 -14.78 26.56 0.96
C THR A 670 -13.48 26.49 1.75
N GLU A 671 -12.95 27.68 2.10
CA GLU A 671 -11.86 27.85 3.06
C GLU A 671 -12.34 28.69 4.23
N ILE A 672 -11.98 28.27 5.44
CA ILE A 672 -12.40 28.87 6.70
C ILE A 672 -11.15 29.32 7.45
N SER A 673 -11.11 30.60 7.85
CA SER A 673 -10.10 31.11 8.76
C SER A 673 -10.68 31.17 10.16
N ALA A 674 -10.28 30.25 11.04
CA ALA A 674 -10.73 30.19 12.42
C ALA A 674 -9.69 30.86 13.32
N GLY A 675 -10.03 32.05 13.84
CA GLY A 675 -9.19 32.76 14.81
C GLY A 675 -9.71 32.64 16.24
N ASP A 676 -10.93 32.15 16.44
CA ASP A 676 -11.60 31.91 17.69
C ASP A 676 -12.59 30.74 17.53
N TRP A 677 -13.28 30.33 18.59
CA TRP A 677 -14.34 29.33 18.50
C TRP A 677 -15.36 29.74 17.44
N LEU A 678 -15.56 28.89 16.44
CA LEU A 678 -16.39 29.22 15.29
C LEU A 678 -17.37 28.08 14.99
N GLU A 679 -18.68 28.32 15.27
CA GLU A 679 -19.74 27.52 14.65
C GLU A 679 -19.81 27.88 13.18
N PHE A 680 -19.69 26.88 12.32
CA PHE A 680 -19.59 27.07 10.90
C PHE A 680 -20.46 26.10 10.13
N GLN A 681 -21.11 26.60 9.08
CA GLN A 681 -21.80 25.78 8.08
C GLN A 681 -21.24 26.09 6.69
N THR A 682 -20.91 25.04 5.93
CA THR A 682 -20.41 25.23 4.57
C THR A 682 -21.52 25.73 3.64
N PRO A 683 -21.16 26.36 2.49
CA PRO A 683 -22.07 26.36 1.34
C PRO A 683 -22.52 24.96 0.98
N THR A 684 -23.62 24.84 0.24
CA THR A 684 -24.08 23.54 -0.25
C THR A 684 -23.09 22.93 -1.22
N PHE A 685 -22.98 21.61 -1.14
CA PHE A 685 -22.19 20.79 -2.05
C PHE A 685 -22.97 19.56 -2.47
N SER A 686 -22.65 19.04 -3.64
CA SER A 686 -23.28 17.84 -4.17
C SER A 686 -22.64 16.58 -3.59
N LEU A 687 -23.46 15.66 -3.10
CA LEU A 687 -23.09 14.29 -2.77
C LEU A 687 -23.53 13.37 -3.90
N ASP A 688 -22.63 12.50 -4.33
CA ASP A 688 -22.97 11.41 -5.24
C ASP A 688 -23.74 10.31 -4.51
N ALA A 689 -24.53 9.52 -5.26
CA ALA A 689 -25.11 8.30 -4.71
C ALA A 689 -23.99 7.30 -4.39
N GLY A 690 -23.91 6.82 -3.16
CA GLY A 690 -22.83 5.97 -2.65
C GLY A 690 -21.94 6.68 -1.63
N LEU A 691 -20.69 6.26 -1.56
CA LEU A 691 -19.71 6.79 -0.62
C LEU A 691 -19.06 8.06 -1.16
N ASN A 692 -19.11 9.11 -0.34
CA ASN A 692 -18.44 10.38 -0.55
C ASN A 692 -17.37 10.59 0.53
N LEU A 693 -16.35 11.35 0.22
CA LEU A 693 -15.30 11.74 1.14
C LEU A 693 -15.34 13.26 1.36
N VAL A 694 -15.57 13.66 2.60
CA VAL A 694 -15.41 15.04 3.04
C VAL A 694 -14.08 15.16 3.76
N GLU A 695 -13.23 16.10 3.34
CA GLU A 695 -11.90 16.32 3.89
C GLU A 695 -11.82 17.70 4.50
N LEU A 696 -11.37 17.79 5.76
CA LEU A 696 -10.95 19.02 6.42
C LEU A 696 -9.45 19.13 6.27
N VAL A 697 -8.98 19.97 5.35
CA VAL A 697 -7.57 20.11 4.99
C VAL A 697 -6.99 21.32 5.67
N ASP A 698 -5.97 21.13 6.50
CA ASP A 698 -5.22 22.23 7.08
C ASP A 698 -4.29 22.85 6.03
N VAL A 699 -4.66 24.02 5.56
CA VAL A 699 -3.86 24.79 4.59
C VAL A 699 -2.66 25.45 5.26
N SER A 700 -2.77 25.73 6.55
CA SER A 700 -1.70 26.37 7.36
C SER A 700 -0.58 25.40 7.76
N GLY A 701 -0.85 24.10 7.71
CA GLY A 701 0.06 23.02 8.07
C GLY A 701 -0.02 22.58 9.53
N SER A 702 0.01 21.27 9.75
CA SER A 702 -0.05 20.66 11.08
C SER A 702 1.14 21.06 11.95
N ARG A 703 0.88 21.32 13.23
CA ARG A 703 1.91 21.75 14.22
C ARG A 703 2.03 20.76 15.37
N ALA A 704 3.20 20.73 16.00
CA ALA A 704 3.39 19.93 17.20
C ALA A 704 2.68 20.61 18.38
N TYR A 705 1.72 19.89 18.97
CA TYR A 705 1.03 20.34 20.19
C TYR A 705 1.94 20.18 21.42
N VAL A 706 2.04 21.21 22.21
CA VAL A 706 2.74 21.18 23.52
C VAL A 706 1.69 21.35 24.61
N GLY A 707 1.36 20.28 25.26
CA GLY A 707 0.18 20.04 26.06
C GLY A 707 0.04 20.77 27.42
N ASP A 708 0.66 21.87 27.64
CA ASP A 708 0.26 22.83 28.70
C ASP A 708 0.50 24.27 28.23
N LEU A 709 -0.60 24.96 27.94
CA LEU A 709 -0.56 26.38 27.51
C LEU A 709 0.23 27.31 28.47
N ARG A 710 0.36 26.91 29.75
CA ARG A 710 1.20 27.62 30.72
C ARG A 710 2.69 27.41 30.45
N CYS A 711 3.05 26.40 29.72
CA CYS A 711 4.44 26.08 29.34
C CYS A 711 4.81 26.61 27.94
N ALA A 712 3.84 27.01 27.13
CA ALA A 712 4.07 27.60 25.82
C ALA A 712 4.40 29.08 25.96
N GLY A 713 5.66 29.42 26.02
CA GLY A 713 6.15 30.80 26.08
C GLY A 713 7.17 31.05 25.00
N GLY A 714 6.75 31.61 23.88
CA GLY A 714 7.64 32.05 22.82
C GLY A 714 6.91 32.18 21.45
N THR A 715 7.29 33.17 20.66
CA THR A 715 6.87 33.28 19.25
C THR A 715 7.37 32.08 18.47
N PRO A 716 6.56 31.49 17.60
CA PRO A 716 6.97 30.37 16.74
C PRO A 716 8.03 30.86 15.75
N LEU A 717 9.25 30.45 15.94
CA LEU A 717 10.28 30.52 14.93
C LEU A 717 10.30 29.17 14.21
N SER A 718 9.86 29.19 12.96
CA SER A 718 9.99 28.08 11.99
C SER A 718 9.54 26.69 12.49
N GLY A 719 8.32 26.53 12.99
CA GLY A 719 7.72 25.23 13.25
C GLY A 719 8.23 24.46 14.48
N ALA A 720 8.97 25.10 15.37
CA ALA A 720 9.40 24.50 16.63
C ALA A 720 9.01 25.41 17.82
N PHE A 721 8.24 24.87 18.77
CA PHE A 721 8.00 25.53 20.06
C PHE A 721 9.18 25.31 20.99
N VAL A 722 9.68 26.39 21.64
CA VAL A 722 10.66 26.30 22.70
C VAL A 722 9.91 26.07 24.01
N VAL A 723 10.06 24.90 24.60
CA VAL A 723 9.53 24.58 25.94
C VAL A 723 10.32 25.40 26.99
N LYS A 724 9.63 26.10 27.83
CA LYS A 724 10.29 26.76 28.98
C LYS A 724 10.89 25.71 29.92
N THR A 725 12.08 25.98 30.42
CA THR A 725 12.88 25.09 31.28
C THR A 725 12.24 24.74 32.63
N GLU A 726 11.09 25.35 32.97
CA GLU A 726 10.37 25.14 34.23
C GLU A 726 9.22 24.08 34.11
N CYS A 727 9.01 23.49 32.95
CA CYS A 727 7.97 22.53 32.73
C CYS A 727 8.51 21.11 32.74
N ASP A 728 7.76 20.17 33.34
CA ASP A 728 8.11 18.74 33.33
C ASP A 728 7.97 18.19 31.92
N PRO A 729 9.05 17.73 31.24
CA PRO A 729 9.01 17.20 29.88
C PRO A 729 8.18 15.93 29.76
N SER A 730 7.86 15.22 30.86
CA SER A 730 7.04 14.01 30.86
C SER A 730 5.55 14.31 30.67
N MET A 731 5.13 15.56 30.89
CA MET A 731 3.74 16.02 30.72
C MET A 731 3.48 16.68 29.36
N SER A 732 4.45 16.76 28.48
CA SER A 732 4.27 17.38 27.16
C SER A 732 3.57 16.40 26.18
N ASP A 733 2.40 16.76 25.71
CA ASP A 733 1.75 16.11 24.58
C ASP A 733 2.51 16.50 23.29
N LYS A 734 3.04 15.51 22.56
CA LYS A 734 3.82 15.72 21.33
C LYS A 734 3.05 15.39 20.05
N ARG A 735 1.74 15.32 20.14
CA ARG A 735 0.92 15.04 18.95
C ARG A 735 1.05 16.16 17.91
N MET A 736 1.02 15.77 16.64
CA MET A 736 0.80 16.73 15.55
C MET A 736 -0.68 17.01 15.46
N ILE A 737 -1.08 18.27 15.48
CA ILE A 737 -2.47 18.68 15.34
C ILE A 737 -2.60 19.83 14.33
N SER A 738 -3.78 19.96 13.75
CA SER A 738 -4.15 21.01 12.82
C SER A 738 -5.22 21.91 13.43
N ALA A 739 -6.41 21.37 13.67
CA ALA A 739 -7.49 22.10 14.35
C ALA A 739 -8.34 21.12 15.17
N GLY A 740 -9.01 21.61 16.19
CA GLY A 740 -10.00 20.89 16.95
C GLY A 740 -11.38 21.06 16.34
N VAL A 741 -12.22 20.04 16.46
CA VAL A 741 -13.59 20.03 15.95
C VAL A 741 -14.53 19.48 17.02
N GLN A 742 -15.67 20.15 17.20
CA GLN A 742 -16.81 19.67 17.95
C GLN A 742 -18.00 19.61 17.02
N GLU A 743 -18.89 18.64 17.23
CA GLU A 743 -20.14 18.47 16.49
C GLU A 743 -19.99 18.55 14.97
N ILE A 744 -19.76 17.41 14.34
CA ILE A 744 -19.87 17.30 12.88
C ILE A 744 -21.24 16.78 12.53
N GLU A 745 -21.98 17.55 11.72
CA GLU A 745 -23.27 17.15 11.16
C GLU A 745 -23.28 17.37 9.66
N ILE A 746 -23.69 16.35 8.90
CA ILE A 746 -23.98 16.49 7.47
C ILE A 746 -25.49 16.63 7.32
N ILE A 747 -25.91 17.77 6.82
CA ILE A 747 -27.31 18.17 6.72
C ILE A 747 -27.76 18.07 5.27
N PRO A 748 -28.68 17.14 4.92
CA PRO A 748 -29.24 17.09 3.57
C PRO A 748 -30.10 18.31 3.30
N VAL A 749 -29.92 18.91 2.13
CA VAL A 749 -30.77 20.02 1.67
C VAL A 749 -31.97 19.42 0.92
N GLN A 750 -32.88 18.82 1.68
CA GLN A 750 -34.13 18.27 1.09
C GLN A 750 -35.28 19.28 1.16
N ASN A 751 -35.99 19.45 0.05
CA ASN A 751 -37.25 20.17 -0.05
C ASN A 751 -37.24 21.61 0.50
N LEU A 752 -36.31 22.43 0.00
CA LEU A 752 -36.43 23.86 0.16
C LEU A 752 -37.71 24.31 -0.55
N ILE A 753 -38.68 24.78 0.22
CA ILE A 753 -39.87 25.37 -0.35
C ILE A 753 -39.41 26.63 -1.10
N PRO A 754 -39.71 26.78 -2.39
CA PRO A 754 -39.20 27.90 -3.13
C PRO A 754 -39.75 29.20 -2.57
N ASN A 755 -38.84 30.06 -2.17
CA ASN A 755 -38.99 31.49 -1.92
C ASN A 755 -40.00 31.88 -0.82
N GLN A 756 -39.56 31.81 0.45
CA GLN A 756 -40.33 32.38 1.57
C GLN A 756 -40.35 33.93 1.56
N GLY A 757 -39.36 34.57 0.91
CA GLY A 757 -39.27 36.00 0.77
C GLY A 757 -38.11 36.47 -0.07
N GLN A 758 -38.31 37.52 -0.86
CA GLN A 758 -37.30 38.12 -1.70
C GLN A 758 -36.84 39.46 -1.14
N PHE A 759 -35.53 39.59 -0.90
CA PHE A 759 -34.91 40.81 -0.42
C PHE A 759 -34.17 41.51 -1.57
N GLY A 760 -34.62 42.75 -1.83
CA GLY A 760 -34.20 43.48 -3.01
C GLY A 760 -34.56 42.76 -4.31
N LYS A 761 -33.63 42.64 -5.23
CA LYS A 761 -33.81 41.85 -6.45
C LYS A 761 -32.94 40.58 -6.47
N ASN A 762 -32.14 40.40 -5.43
CA ASN A 762 -30.98 39.49 -5.55
C ASN A 762 -30.86 38.44 -4.44
N ILE A 763 -31.51 38.62 -3.26
CA ILE A 763 -31.38 37.66 -2.16
C ILE A 763 -32.79 37.05 -1.87
N ASN A 764 -32.85 35.73 -1.87
CA ASN A 764 -34.07 34.99 -1.58
C ASN A 764 -33.90 34.19 -0.29
N LEU A 765 -34.85 34.28 0.61
CA LEU A 765 -35.03 33.36 1.71
C LEU A 765 -35.75 32.11 1.23
N LEU A 766 -35.06 30.99 1.17
CA LEU A 766 -35.61 29.72 0.69
C LEU A 766 -36.31 28.94 1.79
N ASN A 767 -35.81 28.96 3.01
CA ASN A 767 -36.34 28.27 4.17
C ASN A 767 -35.78 28.82 5.47
N SER A 768 -36.41 28.47 6.58
CA SER A 768 -35.99 28.84 7.93
C SER A 768 -36.45 27.81 8.96
N TYR A 769 -35.64 27.56 10.00
CA TYR A 769 -35.91 26.64 11.10
C TYR A 769 -35.52 27.27 12.42
N TRP A 770 -36.32 27.02 13.48
CA TRP A 770 -36.03 27.40 14.86
C TRP A 770 -36.75 26.48 15.85
N GLN A 771 -36.36 26.54 17.10
CA GLN A 771 -37.06 25.85 18.20
C GLN A 771 -38.35 26.54 18.54
N THR A 772 -39.44 25.79 18.70
CA THR A 772 -40.78 26.34 18.98
C THR A 772 -41.06 26.60 20.47
N ASP A 773 -40.33 25.98 21.36
CA ASP A 773 -40.38 26.12 22.81
C ASP A 773 -38.95 26.31 23.39
N LEU A 774 -38.81 27.31 24.26
CA LEU A 774 -37.51 27.69 24.83
C LEU A 774 -37.71 28.13 26.30
N GLU A 775 -36.74 27.78 27.15
CA GLU A 775 -36.68 28.34 28.52
C GLU A 775 -36.00 29.71 28.49
N ALA A 776 -36.49 30.65 29.34
CA ALA A 776 -35.87 31.97 29.47
C ALA A 776 -34.37 31.80 29.86
N GLY A 777 -33.52 32.63 29.31
CA GLY A 777 -32.04 32.49 29.46
C GLY A 777 -31.39 31.52 28.50
N SER A 778 -32.11 30.62 27.78
CA SER A 778 -31.56 29.74 26.76
C SER A 778 -31.46 30.45 25.41
N PRO A 779 -30.41 30.25 24.62
CA PRO A 779 -30.23 30.88 23.32
C PRO A 779 -31.20 30.27 22.28
N LEU A 780 -31.87 31.13 21.49
CA LEU A 780 -32.67 30.72 20.35
C LEU A 780 -31.75 30.51 19.14
N ARG A 781 -31.82 29.35 18.51
CA ARG A 781 -31.08 29.02 17.26
C ARG A 781 -32.03 29.17 16.07
N VAL A 782 -31.70 30.07 15.14
CA VAL A 782 -32.46 30.32 13.92
C VAL A 782 -31.61 29.99 12.72
N THR A 783 -31.93 28.92 11.99
CA THR A 783 -31.23 28.52 10.77
C THR A 783 -31.97 29.11 9.56
N LEU A 784 -31.23 29.79 8.70
CA LEU A 784 -31.74 30.50 7.52
C LEU A 784 -31.07 29.95 6.26
N TYR A 785 -31.86 29.70 5.23
CA TYR A 785 -31.42 29.20 3.92
C TYR A 785 -31.61 30.29 2.88
N TRP A 786 -30.54 30.77 2.31
CA TRP A 786 -30.50 31.88 1.38
C TRP A 786 -30.03 31.45 -0.01
N SER A 787 -30.47 32.18 -1.04
CA SER A 787 -29.85 32.14 -2.36
C SER A 787 -29.68 33.52 -2.94
N ALA A 788 -28.75 33.67 -3.87
CA ALA A 788 -28.59 34.88 -4.64
C ALA A 788 -28.91 34.62 -6.12
N ASP A 789 -29.73 35.51 -6.76
CA ASP A 789 -30.04 35.40 -8.18
C ASP A 789 -28.88 35.93 -9.05
N GLU A 790 -28.15 36.92 -8.54
CA GLU A 790 -27.02 37.56 -9.22
C GLU A 790 -25.84 37.75 -8.25
N LYS A 791 -24.62 37.86 -8.80
CA LYS A 791 -23.45 38.18 -8.00
C LYS A 791 -23.55 39.56 -7.38
N MET A 792 -23.39 39.63 -6.08
CA MET A 792 -23.44 40.89 -5.35
C MET A 792 -22.08 41.58 -5.30
N ASN A 793 -22.09 42.90 -5.36
CA ASN A 793 -20.89 43.76 -5.26
C ASN A 793 -20.80 44.47 -3.91
N THR A 794 -21.67 44.11 -2.95
CA THR A 794 -21.80 44.77 -1.65
C THR A 794 -22.00 43.71 -0.57
N ASN A 795 -21.31 43.88 0.54
CA ASN A 795 -21.50 43.02 1.70
C ASN A 795 -22.69 43.53 2.52
N TRP A 796 -23.69 42.66 2.62
CA TRP A 796 -24.89 42.94 3.39
C TRP A 796 -24.80 42.29 4.78
N THR A 797 -25.37 42.94 5.78
CA THR A 797 -25.48 42.43 7.16
C THR A 797 -26.89 41.89 7.35
N ASN A 798 -26.97 40.61 7.76
CA ASN A 798 -28.23 39.97 8.13
C ASN A 798 -28.52 40.27 9.60
N PHE A 799 -29.77 40.53 9.93
CA PHE A 799 -30.23 40.61 11.29
C PHE A 799 -31.37 39.66 11.60
N VAL A 800 -31.39 39.16 12.84
CA VAL A 800 -32.49 38.40 13.41
C VAL A 800 -32.87 39.09 14.70
N HIS A 801 -34.08 39.61 14.76
CA HIS A 801 -34.62 40.32 15.93
C HIS A 801 -35.81 39.52 16.52
N ILE A 802 -35.87 39.49 17.84
CA ILE A 802 -36.94 38.82 18.60
C ILE A 802 -37.83 39.87 19.21
N ARG A 803 -39.14 39.77 18.97
CA ARG A 803 -40.13 40.64 19.61
C ARG A 803 -40.90 39.87 20.67
N GLY A 804 -41.09 40.52 21.79
CA GLY A 804 -41.91 40.02 22.87
C GLY A 804 -43.41 40.12 22.62
N PRO A 805 -44.23 39.60 23.57
CA PRO A 805 -45.70 39.68 23.52
C PRO A 805 -46.22 41.13 23.47
N ASP A 806 -45.43 42.09 23.92
CA ASP A 806 -45.69 43.54 23.89
C ASP A 806 -45.25 44.22 22.57
N ASN A 807 -44.81 43.45 21.61
CA ASN A 807 -44.31 43.89 20.31
C ASN A 807 -43.01 44.73 20.37
N GLN A 808 -42.32 44.74 21.53
CA GLN A 808 -40.98 45.35 21.65
C GLN A 808 -39.87 44.35 21.31
N ILE A 809 -38.72 44.85 20.78
CA ILE A 809 -37.55 43.99 20.53
C ILE A 809 -36.93 43.68 21.89
N VAL A 810 -36.90 42.38 22.24
CA VAL A 810 -36.33 41.86 23.48
C VAL A 810 -34.90 41.40 23.29
N SER A 811 -34.54 40.98 22.07
CA SER A 811 -33.16 40.56 21.72
C SER A 811 -32.95 40.60 20.20
N GLY A 812 -31.74 40.52 19.77
CA GLY A 812 -31.37 40.41 18.34
C GLY A 812 -29.88 40.23 18.12
N VAL A 813 -29.56 39.75 16.95
CA VAL A 813 -28.15 39.57 16.45
C VAL A 813 -28.08 40.10 15.05
N ASP A 814 -27.11 40.97 14.83
CA ASP A 814 -26.76 41.53 13.53
C ASP A 814 -25.39 41.04 13.13
N GLN A 815 -25.30 40.29 12.03
CA GLN A 815 -23.99 39.75 11.57
C GLN A 815 -23.95 39.61 10.05
N GLN A 816 -22.73 39.64 9.50
CA GLN A 816 -22.57 39.18 8.12
C GLN A 816 -22.71 37.66 8.08
N PRO A 817 -23.10 37.06 6.94
CA PRO A 817 -23.25 35.62 6.79
C PRO A 817 -22.01 34.85 7.31
N MET A 818 -22.29 33.82 8.13
CA MET A 818 -21.26 33.01 8.78
C MET A 818 -20.24 33.83 9.59
N VAL A 819 -20.74 34.85 10.33
CA VAL A 819 -19.88 35.75 11.14
C VAL A 819 -18.79 36.44 10.29
N GLY A 820 -19.11 36.75 9.03
CA GLY A 820 -18.17 37.33 8.06
C GLY A 820 -17.26 36.34 7.32
N GLY A 821 -17.36 35.07 7.62
CA GLY A 821 -16.57 34.04 6.93
C GLY A 821 -16.99 33.81 5.47
N PHE A 822 -18.26 34.08 5.14
CA PHE A 822 -18.77 33.98 3.77
C PHE A 822 -19.69 35.15 3.41
N PRO A 823 -19.16 36.38 3.27
CA PRO A 823 -19.94 37.57 3.01
C PRO A 823 -20.67 37.49 1.65
N THR A 824 -21.75 38.25 1.51
CA THR A 824 -22.66 38.19 0.33
C THR A 824 -21.97 38.45 -1.02
N GLU A 825 -20.85 39.18 -1.07
CA GLU A 825 -20.06 39.38 -2.30
C GLU A 825 -19.37 38.11 -2.83
N ARG A 826 -19.25 37.07 -1.97
CA ARG A 826 -18.68 35.77 -2.36
C ARG A 826 -19.74 34.79 -2.86
N TRP A 827 -21.05 35.12 -2.71
CA TRP A 827 -22.11 34.24 -3.15
C TRP A 827 -22.16 34.13 -4.67
N SER A 828 -22.31 32.89 -5.17
CA SER A 828 -22.55 32.64 -6.59
C SER A 828 -24.03 32.60 -6.92
N PRO A 829 -24.45 33.03 -8.12
CA PRO A 829 -25.84 32.94 -8.54
C PRO A 829 -26.39 31.52 -8.43
N GLY A 830 -27.56 31.32 -7.80
CA GLY A 830 -28.18 30.03 -7.58
C GLY A 830 -27.57 29.20 -6.45
N GLN A 831 -26.48 29.63 -5.84
CA GLN A 831 -25.85 28.95 -4.69
C GLN A 831 -26.77 29.10 -3.46
N ILE A 832 -27.02 28.00 -2.77
CA ILE A 832 -27.69 28.01 -1.49
C ILE A 832 -26.66 28.23 -0.39
N VAL A 833 -26.90 29.24 0.45
CA VAL A 833 -26.07 29.59 1.60
C VAL A 833 -26.93 29.47 2.85
N ALA A 834 -26.56 28.58 3.74
CA ALA A 834 -27.31 28.38 4.98
C ALA A 834 -26.38 28.62 6.18
N TYR A 835 -26.90 29.19 7.23
CA TYR A 835 -26.20 29.38 8.50
C TYR A 835 -27.19 29.59 9.65
N THR A 836 -26.72 29.26 10.84
CA THR A 836 -27.50 29.44 12.08
C THR A 836 -27.07 30.72 12.79
N ILE A 837 -28.05 31.54 13.15
CA ILE A 837 -27.85 32.68 14.02
C ILE A 837 -28.31 32.30 15.42
N VAL A 838 -27.42 32.45 16.38
CA VAL A 838 -27.70 32.16 17.79
C VAL A 838 -28.08 33.46 18.48
N VAL A 839 -29.35 33.61 18.81
CA VAL A 839 -29.88 34.82 19.44
C VAL A 839 -29.99 34.61 20.96
N PRO A 840 -29.22 35.32 21.79
CA PRO A 840 -29.34 35.19 23.24
C PRO A 840 -30.73 35.70 23.71
N ILE A 841 -31.43 34.89 24.51
CA ILE A 841 -32.67 35.28 25.14
C ILE A 841 -32.39 35.62 26.60
N PRO A 842 -32.63 36.87 27.06
CA PRO A 842 -32.38 37.24 28.45
C PRO A 842 -33.19 36.41 29.46
N GLU A 843 -32.62 36.20 30.65
CA GLU A 843 -33.31 35.44 31.73
C GLU A 843 -34.60 36.09 32.21
N ASP A 844 -34.71 37.40 32.05
CA ASP A 844 -35.87 38.21 32.45
C ASP A 844 -36.90 38.37 31.31
N THR A 845 -36.75 37.61 30.24
CA THR A 845 -37.70 37.66 29.12
C THR A 845 -39.08 37.18 29.54
N LEU A 846 -40.11 37.96 29.18
CA LEU A 846 -41.50 37.65 29.50
C LEU A 846 -41.93 36.31 28.94
N THR A 847 -42.60 35.47 29.73
CA THR A 847 -43.18 34.23 29.25
C THR A 847 -44.29 34.47 28.25
N GLY A 848 -44.40 33.62 27.23
CA GLY A 848 -45.42 33.75 26.20
C GLY A 848 -44.84 33.68 24.77
N LYS A 849 -45.68 34.04 23.82
CA LYS A 849 -45.36 34.00 22.40
C LYS A 849 -44.45 35.16 21.99
N HIS A 850 -43.40 34.84 21.33
CA HIS A 850 -42.43 35.75 20.73
C HIS A 850 -42.38 35.55 19.22
N THR A 851 -42.08 36.61 18.47
CA THR A 851 -41.94 36.56 17.02
C THR A 851 -40.53 36.76 16.59
N ILE A 852 -40.14 36.13 15.46
CA ILE A 852 -38.82 36.18 14.87
C ILE A 852 -38.86 37.02 13.60
N ASP A 853 -38.16 38.14 13.58
CA ASP A 853 -38.03 38.99 12.40
C ASP A 853 -36.65 38.88 11.79
N VAL A 854 -36.56 38.84 10.45
CA VAL A 854 -35.32 38.78 9.71
C VAL A 854 -35.25 39.84 8.63
N GLY A 855 -34.05 40.32 8.35
CA GLY A 855 -33.83 41.26 7.26
C GLY A 855 -32.37 41.50 6.96
N TRP A 856 -32.14 42.36 5.98
CA TRP A 856 -30.81 42.74 5.54
C TRP A 856 -30.64 44.25 5.55
N TYR A 857 -29.48 44.73 5.92
CA TYR A 857 -29.14 46.14 5.79
C TYR A 857 -27.66 46.32 5.37
N GLN A 858 -27.35 47.51 4.84
CA GLN A 858 -26.00 47.86 4.46
C GLN A 858 -25.28 48.63 5.59
N TRP A 859 -24.14 48.16 6.00
CA TRP A 859 -23.28 48.87 6.94
C TRP A 859 -22.35 49.84 6.18
N PRO A 860 -22.10 51.10 6.62
CA PRO A 860 -22.61 51.77 7.86
C PRO A 860 -23.87 52.57 7.65
N SER A 861 -24.52 52.55 6.47
CA SER A 861 -25.70 53.40 6.20
C SER A 861 -26.96 52.99 6.99
N LEU A 862 -27.01 51.75 7.43
CA LEU A 862 -28.18 51.09 8.10
C LEU A 862 -29.42 51.05 7.19
N GLU A 863 -29.24 51.25 5.88
CA GLU A 863 -30.35 51.19 4.93
C GLU A 863 -30.79 49.75 4.75
N ARG A 864 -32.04 49.46 5.05
CA ARG A 864 -32.63 48.11 4.94
C ARG A 864 -32.97 47.78 3.52
N MET A 865 -32.68 46.55 3.15
CA MET A 865 -33.11 45.99 1.86
C MET A 865 -34.61 45.77 1.86
N ARG A 866 -35.27 46.20 0.80
CA ARG A 866 -36.73 46.00 0.64
C ARG A 866 -37.00 44.50 0.55
N VAL A 867 -38.04 44.04 1.26
CA VAL A 867 -38.46 42.64 1.23
C VAL A 867 -39.89 42.50 0.73
N GLU A 868 -40.13 41.50 -0.10
CA GLU A 868 -41.43 41.09 -0.60
C GLU A 868 -41.64 39.59 -0.32
N SER A 869 -42.83 39.20 0.13
CA SER A 869 -43.18 37.80 0.34
C SER A 869 -44.68 37.61 0.10
N GLU A 870 -45.02 36.49 -0.56
CA GLU A 870 -46.41 36.06 -0.75
C GLU A 870 -46.89 35.15 0.39
N ILE A 871 -45.96 34.59 1.17
CA ILE A 871 -46.18 33.55 2.16
C ILE A 871 -46.12 34.11 3.60
N LEU A 872 -45.16 34.97 3.87
CA LEU A 872 -44.85 35.50 5.20
C LEU A 872 -45.21 36.97 5.30
N SER A 873 -45.50 37.45 6.53
CA SER A 873 -45.77 38.86 6.78
C SER A 873 -44.51 39.70 6.60
N SER A 874 -44.60 40.74 5.76
CA SER A 874 -43.52 41.69 5.54
C SER A 874 -43.97 43.12 5.87
N GLN A 875 -43.23 43.80 6.78
CA GLN A 875 -43.48 45.17 7.19
C GLN A 875 -42.15 45.88 7.47
N ASN A 876 -42.06 47.17 7.14
CA ASN A 876 -40.84 47.98 7.44
C ASN A 876 -39.53 47.38 6.94
N ASN A 877 -39.56 46.72 5.78
CA ASN A 877 -38.38 46.03 5.22
C ASN A 877 -37.79 44.94 6.13
N LEU A 878 -38.63 44.22 6.84
CA LEU A 878 -38.31 43.00 7.57
C LEU A 878 -39.40 41.94 7.28
N LEU A 879 -39.02 40.69 7.45
CA LEU A 879 -39.86 39.52 7.24
C LEU A 879 -40.06 38.81 8.58
N THR A 880 -41.29 38.57 8.98
CA THR A 880 -41.60 37.78 10.19
C THR A 880 -41.63 36.30 9.83
N LEU A 881 -40.69 35.52 10.33
CA LEU A 881 -40.58 34.09 10.05
C LEU A 881 -41.66 33.26 10.73
N GLY A 882 -41.99 33.57 11.97
CA GLY A 882 -42.96 32.85 12.78
C GLY A 882 -42.84 33.14 14.26
N GLU A 883 -43.49 32.30 15.09
CA GLU A 883 -43.55 32.43 16.53
C GLU A 883 -42.85 31.28 17.24
N PHE A 884 -42.33 31.54 18.44
CA PHE A 884 -41.92 30.57 19.42
C PHE A 884 -42.40 30.95 20.82
N THR A 885 -42.37 30.00 21.75
CA THR A 885 -42.85 30.23 23.11
C THR A 885 -41.70 30.22 24.09
N VAL A 886 -41.57 31.28 24.90
CA VAL A 886 -40.68 31.32 26.08
C VAL A 886 -41.50 30.84 27.28
N ARG A 887 -40.98 29.83 28.00
CA ARG A 887 -41.56 29.24 29.20
C ARG A 887 -40.93 29.75 30.46
#